data_5b03ccb44c8214247765b2069d0630fa
#
_entry.id   5b03ccb44c8214247765b2069d0630fa
#
_cell.length_a   1.000
_cell.length_b   1.000
_cell.length_c   1.000
_cell.angle_alpha   90.00
_cell.angle_beta   90.00
_cell.angle_gamma   90.00
#
_symmetry.space_group_name_H-M   'P 1'
#
loop_
_entity.id
_entity.type
_entity.pdbx_description
1 polymer ?
#
loop_
_entity_poly.entity_id
_entity_poly.type
_entity_poly.pdbx_seq_one_letter_code
_entity_poly.pdbx_strand_id
1 'polypeptide(L)'
;MSETFEKQPETGGDYEPLGVAELFDHDDRGLRVRVGATTVEVTALAPDLFRVGMFPAGGPPRYDSEGVAKEDWGTVEVSMQESDEELTLSTTAATARVALNPLRIGFADSSGREFAVDDEELGMGSVETPGADVFSEPLGSPVRLYKRREAGERYFGCGERTSGLEKTGSHQVFYNVDPPLGHTASFNNLYSSIPFTFSITNGKAHGLFFDNTHRVEFDLALEDENRAYYGAEGGAIVYYVFCGPTPREVVDRYTELTGRTPMPPLWTLGNQQCRYSYMNEEEVREVARGFRERGIPCDVIYLDIHYMDGYRVFTWNEDRFPNPRRLISDLREQGFRVVTIVDPGVKVDENYSVYTEGRERDLYCKTREGEEYHNVVWPGVCAFPDFTNPETRGWWGENQRVLTDAGVAGIWCDMNEPALFIPHVSTLPDDVVHPGGRTGAPKRHAQIHNTYGSLMARAAREGLLALRPDERPFVITRAGYAGLQRHAMHWTGDNSSWWEHLWMSMPQLQNLALSGVAWAGVDVGGFGGDTNGELLARWTEFGVFQPYCRNHTTIGTRRQEPWAFGEPYESVCREMIKLRQRLLPYLYSLFDECHRTGAPILRPLLFEYPEDETTYTADDEFLLGDVLLVAPITRPGIEYRHVYLPEGTWFHYYSGERFEGPVHILAHAPLGEPALYVRGSSPIPMGPHAAHTGERPDDPLTLLVYPAKGKGESTLYEDAGNGFGYEEGEYARRRISCEVSDDHLTIRLGERQGSFVPERQEIRLELRGITTAQGVTVNDEEHAPDRVEGGALTVTLGEEATPTRVEVIL
;
A
#
# COMPACT_ATOMS: atom_id res chain seq x y z
N MET A 1 -14.77 29.90 9.52
CA MET A 1 -15.60 28.96 10.27
C MET A 1 -14.79 27.67 10.41
N SER A 2 -13.84 27.67 11.33
CA SER A 2 -12.79 26.66 11.47
C SER A 2 -12.57 26.29 12.93
N GLU A 3 -13.62 26.02 13.68
CA GLU A 3 -13.50 25.78 15.14
C GLU A 3 -14.27 24.57 15.64
N THR A 4 -14.54 23.54 14.80
CA THR A 4 -15.35 22.40 15.27
C THR A 4 -14.75 21.01 15.05
N PHE A 5 -13.46 20.89 14.72
CA PHE A 5 -12.84 19.57 14.52
C PHE A 5 -11.73 19.22 15.53
N GLU A 6 -11.40 20.09 16.45
CA GLU A 6 -10.52 19.81 17.58
C GLU A 6 -11.32 19.78 18.89
N LYS A 7 -12.22 18.80 19.07
CA LYS A 7 -12.40 18.29 20.41
C LYS A 7 -11.27 17.30 20.62
N GLN A 8 -10.19 17.76 21.27
CA GLN A 8 -9.40 16.86 22.10
C GLN A 8 -10.40 16.09 22.95
N PRO A 9 -10.34 14.75 23.03
CA PRO A 9 -11.11 14.04 24.02
C PRO A 9 -10.70 14.65 25.38
N GLU A 10 -11.59 15.39 26.01
CA GLU A 10 -11.48 15.66 27.43
C GLU A 10 -11.51 14.27 28.09
N THR A 11 -10.33 13.68 28.28
CA THR A 11 -10.17 12.45 29.06
C THR A 11 -10.41 12.81 30.52
N GLY A 12 -11.68 13.06 30.85
CA GLY A 12 -12.15 13.41 32.18
C GLY A 12 -12.20 12.24 33.16
N GLY A 13 -11.37 11.22 32.94
CA GLY A 13 -11.23 10.08 33.84
C GLY A 13 -9.79 9.91 34.32
N ASP A 14 -9.59 9.37 35.51
CA ASP A 14 -8.26 9.04 36.01
C ASP A 14 -7.71 7.81 35.26
N TYR A 15 -6.48 7.92 34.72
CA TYR A 15 -5.79 6.80 34.13
C TYR A 15 -5.30 5.86 35.24
N GLU A 16 -5.66 4.57 35.13
CA GLU A 16 -5.24 3.53 36.04
C GLU A 16 -4.23 2.58 35.39
N PRO A 17 -2.93 2.69 35.68
CA PRO A 17 -1.92 1.74 35.24
C PRO A 17 -2.09 0.39 35.94
N LEU A 18 -1.70 -0.69 35.24
CA LEU A 18 -1.67 -2.02 35.85
C LEU A 18 -0.66 -2.06 36.99
N GLY A 19 -1.14 -2.59 38.14
CA GLY A 19 -0.37 -2.75 39.35
C GLY A 19 0.39 -4.09 39.43
N VAL A 20 0.38 -4.73 40.60
CA VAL A 20 1.06 -6.00 40.85
C VAL A 20 0.42 -7.16 40.08
N ALA A 21 1.23 -7.93 39.40
CA ALA A 21 0.81 -9.10 38.62
C ALA A 21 1.26 -10.40 39.28
N GLU A 22 0.50 -11.46 39.05
CA GLU A 22 0.83 -12.82 39.45
C GLU A 22 0.78 -13.73 38.21
N LEU A 23 1.80 -14.60 38.04
CA LEU A 23 1.77 -15.65 37.03
C LEU A 23 0.69 -16.66 37.42
N PHE A 24 -0.22 -16.97 36.50
CA PHE A 24 -1.24 -17.97 36.78
C PHE A 24 -1.27 -19.16 35.81
N ASP A 25 -0.67 -18.99 34.62
CA ASP A 25 -0.62 -20.01 33.58
C ASP A 25 0.51 -19.76 32.60
N HIS A 26 1.06 -20.79 31.99
CA HIS A 26 2.01 -20.71 30.89
C HIS A 26 1.91 -21.99 30.04
N ASP A 27 2.31 -21.85 28.78
CA ASP A 27 2.43 -22.95 27.84
C ASP A 27 3.82 -22.93 27.17
N ASP A 28 4.01 -23.71 26.11
CA ASP A 28 5.28 -23.85 25.38
C ASP A 28 5.62 -22.60 24.52
N ARG A 29 4.76 -21.60 24.46
CA ARG A 29 4.93 -20.37 23.65
C ARG A 29 4.74 -19.08 24.41
N GLY A 30 4.12 -19.11 25.57
CA GLY A 30 3.71 -17.89 26.22
C GLY A 30 3.39 -18.02 27.69
N LEU A 31 3.17 -16.88 28.28
CA LEU A 31 2.79 -16.76 29.68
C LEU A 31 1.55 -15.86 29.84
N ARG A 32 0.80 -16.13 30.93
CA ARG A 32 -0.38 -15.37 31.32
C ARG A 32 -0.22 -14.89 32.73
N VAL A 33 -0.34 -13.58 32.95
CA VAL A 33 -0.34 -12.95 34.26
C VAL A 33 -1.69 -12.32 34.55
N ARG A 34 -2.03 -12.21 35.83
CA ARG A 34 -3.27 -11.58 36.26
C ARG A 34 -2.98 -10.37 37.15
N VAL A 35 -3.69 -9.27 36.86
CA VAL A 35 -3.70 -8.05 37.68
C VAL A 35 -5.16 -7.79 38.06
N GLY A 36 -5.55 -8.11 39.27
CA GLY A 36 -6.96 -8.06 39.70
C GLY A 36 -7.86 -8.92 38.80
N ALA A 37 -8.80 -8.30 38.07
CA ALA A 37 -9.67 -8.98 37.11
C ALA A 37 -9.10 -9.00 35.68
N THR A 38 -8.03 -8.26 35.41
CA THR A 38 -7.42 -8.14 34.07
C THR A 38 -6.44 -9.28 33.82
N THR A 39 -6.50 -9.88 32.64
CA THR A 39 -5.55 -10.88 32.17
C THR A 39 -4.61 -10.23 31.16
N VAL A 40 -3.31 -10.49 31.28
CA VAL A 40 -2.29 -10.09 30.32
C VAL A 40 -1.57 -11.32 29.80
N GLU A 41 -1.46 -11.42 28.48
CA GLU A 41 -0.78 -12.52 27.78
C GLU A 41 0.46 -11.97 27.05
N VAL A 42 1.55 -12.75 27.07
CA VAL A 42 2.73 -12.53 26.25
C VAL A 42 3.03 -13.82 25.52
N THR A 43 3.02 -13.81 24.20
CA THR A 43 3.17 -15.00 23.36
C THR A 43 4.23 -14.77 22.29
N ALA A 44 5.20 -15.67 22.15
CA ALA A 44 6.13 -15.70 21.03
C ALA A 44 5.47 -16.41 19.84
N LEU A 45 5.21 -15.69 18.76
CA LEU A 45 4.62 -16.23 17.54
C LEU A 45 5.71 -16.74 16.58
N ALA A 46 6.82 -16.03 16.50
CA ALA A 46 8.02 -16.40 15.76
C ALA A 46 9.26 -16.02 16.59
N PRO A 47 10.47 -16.43 16.22
CA PRO A 47 11.66 -16.04 16.97
C PRO A 47 11.84 -14.53 17.16
N ASP A 48 11.34 -13.74 16.24
CA ASP A 48 11.44 -12.27 16.15
C ASP A 48 10.09 -11.57 16.22
N LEU A 49 9.02 -12.25 16.65
CA LEU A 49 7.66 -11.72 16.73
C LEU A 49 6.98 -12.13 18.03
N PHE A 50 6.57 -11.14 18.81
CA PHE A 50 5.78 -11.33 20.02
C PHE A 50 4.42 -10.66 19.91
N ARG A 51 3.40 -11.30 20.49
CA ARG A 51 2.07 -10.74 20.73
C ARG A 51 1.89 -10.45 22.21
N VAL A 52 1.36 -9.27 22.54
CA VAL A 52 0.92 -8.92 23.91
C VAL A 52 -0.55 -8.59 23.86
N GLY A 53 -1.31 -9.13 24.79
CA GLY A 53 -2.75 -8.87 24.95
C GLY A 53 -3.08 -8.47 26.38
N MET A 54 -3.78 -7.34 26.59
CA MET A 54 -4.41 -6.98 27.85
C MET A 54 -5.94 -7.02 27.66
N PHE A 55 -6.59 -7.88 28.44
CA PHE A 55 -8.03 -8.13 28.36
C PHE A 55 -8.69 -7.74 29.70
N PRO A 56 -9.40 -6.60 29.76
CA PRO A 56 -10.16 -6.22 30.94
C PRO A 56 -11.26 -7.26 31.24
N ALA A 57 -11.59 -7.44 32.55
CA ALA A 57 -12.75 -8.22 32.98
C ALA A 57 -12.79 -9.71 32.60
N GLY A 58 -11.68 -10.47 32.79
CA GLY A 58 -11.85 -11.89 33.07
C GLY A 58 -11.53 -12.90 32.00
N GLY A 59 -10.58 -12.64 31.20
CA GLY A 59 -9.98 -13.65 30.30
C GLY A 59 -10.15 -13.32 28.82
N PRO A 60 -9.26 -13.85 27.98
CA PRO A 60 -9.29 -13.54 26.58
C PRO A 60 -10.52 -14.19 25.95
N PRO A 61 -11.49 -13.40 25.46
CA PRO A 61 -12.30 -13.94 24.40
C PRO A 61 -11.35 -14.24 23.25
N ARG A 62 -11.68 -15.15 22.38
CA ARG A 62 -11.00 -15.27 21.10
C ARG A 62 -10.98 -13.87 20.47
N TYR A 63 -9.78 -13.29 20.34
CA TYR A 63 -9.62 -11.99 19.72
C TYR A 63 -9.58 -12.20 18.21
N ASP A 64 -10.67 -11.83 17.55
CA ASP A 64 -10.76 -11.91 16.09
C ASP A 64 -10.28 -10.58 15.52
N SER A 65 -9.11 -10.58 14.90
CA SER A 65 -8.52 -9.42 14.25
C SER A 65 -8.83 -9.42 12.75
N GLU A 66 -9.34 -8.32 12.24
CA GLU A 66 -9.46 -8.10 10.79
C GLU A 66 -8.09 -7.76 10.16
N GLY A 67 -7.13 -7.29 10.96
CA GLY A 67 -5.78 -6.96 10.51
C GLY A 67 -4.86 -8.17 10.32
N VAL A 68 -5.09 -9.26 11.06
CA VAL A 68 -4.23 -10.43 11.08
C VAL A 68 -4.70 -11.50 10.10
N ALA A 69 -3.77 -12.00 9.29
CA ALA A 69 -4.03 -13.05 8.31
C ALA A 69 -3.46 -14.41 8.73
N LYS A 70 -2.31 -14.40 9.40
CA LYS A 70 -1.61 -15.62 9.80
C LYS A 70 -1.82 -15.90 11.28
N GLU A 71 -2.55 -16.97 11.59
CA GLU A 71 -2.78 -17.46 12.95
C GLU A 71 -1.85 -18.63 13.33
N ASP A 72 -1.54 -19.51 12.37
CA ASP A 72 -0.66 -20.66 12.59
C ASP A 72 0.81 -20.30 12.29
N TRP A 73 1.62 -20.30 13.33
CA TRP A 73 3.04 -19.97 13.30
C TRP A 73 3.96 -21.20 13.47
N GLY A 74 3.40 -22.40 13.46
CA GLY A 74 4.19 -23.61 13.71
C GLY A 74 4.79 -23.64 15.11
N THR A 75 5.90 -24.35 15.31
CA THR A 75 6.58 -24.49 16.61
C THR A 75 7.67 -23.42 16.74
N VAL A 76 7.70 -22.71 17.86
CA VAL A 76 8.74 -21.74 18.23
C VAL A 76 9.50 -22.29 19.44
N GLU A 77 10.82 -22.36 19.38
CA GLU A 77 11.64 -22.72 20.54
C GLU A 77 11.67 -21.55 21.52
N VAL A 78 11.15 -21.78 22.71
CA VAL A 78 11.04 -20.78 23.77
C VAL A 78 11.65 -21.33 25.06
N SER A 79 12.39 -20.49 25.77
CA SER A 79 12.82 -20.76 27.13
C SER A 79 12.22 -19.74 28.09
N MET A 80 11.63 -20.21 29.18
CA MET A 80 11.07 -19.37 30.22
C MET A 80 11.93 -19.42 31.48
N GLN A 81 12.17 -18.26 32.11
CA GLN A 81 12.76 -18.16 33.44
C GLN A 81 11.82 -17.37 34.33
N GLU A 82 11.72 -17.77 35.59
CA GLU A 82 10.84 -17.18 36.58
C GLU A 82 11.64 -16.79 37.82
N SER A 83 11.39 -15.57 38.29
CA SER A 83 11.84 -15.07 39.59
C SER A 83 10.68 -14.39 40.34
N ASP A 84 10.89 -14.03 41.59
CA ASP A 84 9.87 -13.30 42.36
C ASP A 84 9.54 -11.89 41.80
N GLU A 85 10.41 -11.33 40.97
CA GLU A 85 10.29 -9.97 40.47
C GLU A 85 10.02 -9.90 38.96
N GLU A 86 10.48 -10.88 38.18
CA GLU A 86 10.44 -10.84 36.72
C GLU A 86 10.26 -12.25 36.12
N LEU A 87 9.50 -12.31 35.04
CA LEU A 87 9.41 -13.44 34.11
C LEU A 87 10.11 -13.08 32.82
N THR A 88 10.86 -14.02 32.25
CA THR A 88 11.44 -13.85 30.91
C THR A 88 10.97 -14.94 29.96
N LEU A 89 10.65 -14.56 28.71
CA LEU A 89 10.29 -15.44 27.63
C LEU A 89 11.29 -15.21 26.49
N SER A 90 12.24 -16.12 26.32
CA SER A 90 13.34 -15.99 25.37
C SER A 90 13.19 -16.91 24.18
N THR A 91 13.40 -16.38 22.98
CA THR A 91 13.56 -17.11 21.71
C THR A 91 15.02 -17.04 21.26
N THR A 92 15.32 -17.54 20.07
CA THR A 92 16.67 -17.42 19.47
C THR A 92 17.01 -15.99 19.03
N ALA A 93 16.03 -15.11 18.83
CA ALA A 93 16.22 -13.75 18.32
C ALA A 93 16.02 -12.67 19.38
N ALA A 94 15.12 -12.87 20.35
CA ALA A 94 14.78 -11.84 21.32
C ALA A 94 14.25 -12.40 22.63
N THR A 95 14.18 -11.55 23.65
CA THR A 95 13.62 -11.86 24.97
C THR A 95 12.56 -10.84 25.34
N ALA A 96 11.36 -11.29 25.68
CA ALA A 96 10.37 -10.51 26.37
C ALA A 96 10.62 -10.58 27.89
N ARG A 97 10.68 -9.43 28.56
CA ARG A 97 10.82 -9.29 30.01
C ARG A 97 9.53 -8.75 30.59
N VAL A 98 9.03 -9.41 31.62
CA VAL A 98 7.75 -9.06 32.27
C VAL A 98 8.02 -8.86 33.76
N ALA A 99 8.23 -7.61 34.15
CA ALA A 99 8.31 -7.22 35.56
C ALA A 99 6.93 -7.38 36.22
N LEU A 100 6.89 -7.91 37.44
CA LEU A 100 5.63 -8.25 38.12
C LEU A 100 5.12 -7.15 39.06
N ASN A 101 5.96 -6.23 39.49
CA ASN A 101 5.57 -5.20 40.49
C ASN A 101 6.23 -3.83 40.23
N PRO A 102 5.53 -2.89 39.59
CA PRO A 102 4.27 -3.07 38.86
C PRO A 102 4.47 -3.88 37.54
N LEU A 103 3.37 -4.33 36.93
CA LEU A 103 3.46 -5.03 35.66
C LEU A 103 4.01 -4.10 34.59
N ARG A 104 5.19 -4.47 34.03
CA ARG A 104 5.82 -3.75 32.90
C ARG A 104 6.42 -4.76 31.94
N ILE A 105 6.29 -4.48 30.64
CA ILE A 105 6.78 -5.37 29.58
C ILE A 105 7.79 -4.62 28.70
N GLY A 106 8.93 -5.25 28.48
CA GLY A 106 9.97 -4.76 27.61
C GLY A 106 10.57 -5.89 26.79
N PHE A 107 11.29 -5.53 25.74
CA PHE A 107 11.94 -6.50 24.85
C PHE A 107 13.43 -6.18 24.74
N ALA A 108 14.23 -7.24 24.53
CA ALA A 108 15.65 -7.10 24.21
C ALA A 108 16.01 -8.05 23.07
N ASP A 109 16.84 -7.57 22.12
CA ASP A 109 17.37 -8.42 21.07
C ASP A 109 18.49 -9.36 21.59
N SER A 110 18.98 -10.25 20.73
CA SER A 110 20.04 -11.21 21.09
C SER A 110 21.37 -10.55 21.48
N SER A 111 21.57 -9.25 21.19
CA SER A 111 22.73 -8.48 21.64
C SER A 111 22.51 -7.85 23.03
N GLY A 112 21.31 -7.89 23.56
CA GLY A 112 20.92 -7.27 24.82
C GLY A 112 20.46 -5.80 24.68
N ARG A 113 20.27 -5.28 23.45
CA ARG A 113 19.68 -3.95 23.23
C ARG A 113 18.21 -4.00 23.59
N GLU A 114 17.80 -3.17 24.51
CA GLU A 114 16.38 -3.00 24.88
C GLU A 114 15.64 -2.20 23.80
N PHE A 115 14.35 -2.50 23.62
CA PHE A 115 13.43 -1.76 22.75
C PHE A 115 11.98 -2.02 23.14
N ALA A 116 11.07 -1.13 22.75
CA ALA A 116 9.64 -1.19 23.06
C ALA A 116 9.36 -1.48 24.54
N VAL A 117 10.12 -0.85 25.43
CA VAL A 117 10.00 -1.01 26.91
C VAL A 117 8.87 -0.15 27.43
N ASP A 118 8.03 -0.69 28.31
CA ASP A 118 6.98 0.06 28.97
C ASP A 118 7.57 1.22 29.80
N ASP A 119 6.84 2.34 29.81
CA ASP A 119 7.13 3.44 30.74
C ASP A 119 7.02 2.95 32.18
N GLU A 120 7.98 3.32 33.04
CA GLU A 120 8.09 2.82 34.41
C GLU A 120 6.89 3.19 35.27
N GLU A 121 6.31 4.39 35.06
CA GLU A 121 5.20 4.91 35.86
C GLU A 121 3.85 4.48 35.29
N LEU A 122 3.67 4.54 33.96
CA LEU A 122 2.37 4.43 33.32
C LEU A 122 2.11 3.03 32.73
N GLY A 123 3.02 2.47 31.92
CA GLY A 123 2.86 1.15 31.31
C GLY A 123 1.54 0.97 30.55
N MET A 124 0.84 -0.15 30.78
CA MET A 124 -0.49 -0.43 30.26
C MET A 124 -1.58 -0.15 31.28
N GLY A 125 -2.75 0.31 30.82
CA GLY A 125 -3.88 0.56 31.71
C GLY A 125 -5.14 0.98 30.97
N SER A 126 -6.15 1.33 31.77
CA SER A 126 -7.43 1.85 31.28
C SER A 126 -7.73 3.21 31.89
N VAL A 127 -8.63 3.96 31.24
CA VAL A 127 -9.14 5.21 31.76
C VAL A 127 -10.51 4.92 32.38
N GLU A 128 -10.68 5.21 33.69
CA GLU A 128 -12.00 5.15 34.30
C GLU A 128 -12.90 6.19 33.63
N THR A 129 -14.01 5.73 33.07
CA THR A 129 -15.04 6.62 32.54
C THR A 129 -15.97 6.98 33.71
N PRO A 130 -15.97 8.24 34.24
CA PRO A 130 -16.87 8.61 35.29
C PRO A 130 -18.32 8.44 34.84
N GLY A 131 -19.05 7.55 35.51
CA GLY A 131 -20.45 7.24 35.37
C GLY A 131 -21.06 7.57 34.03
N ALA A 132 -21.04 6.59 33.11
CA ALA A 132 -21.79 6.72 31.86
C ALA A 132 -23.22 7.16 32.21
N ASP A 133 -23.66 8.26 31.62
CA ASP A 133 -25.05 8.70 31.74
C ASP A 133 -25.95 7.51 31.48
N VAL A 134 -27.03 7.36 32.26
CA VAL A 134 -27.96 6.22 32.20
C VAL A 134 -28.49 5.95 30.77
N PHE A 135 -28.27 6.90 29.86
CA PHE A 135 -28.65 6.85 28.46
C PHE A 135 -27.51 6.51 27.47
N SER A 136 -26.26 6.44 27.91
CA SER A 136 -25.13 6.03 27.11
C SER A 136 -24.48 4.80 27.73
N GLU A 137 -24.75 3.61 27.16
CA GLU A 137 -23.89 2.45 27.46
C GLU A 137 -22.48 2.77 26.95
N PRO A 138 -21.44 2.69 27.80
CA PRO A 138 -20.08 2.98 27.35
C PRO A 138 -19.67 2.01 26.24
N LEU A 139 -18.97 2.53 25.22
CA LEU A 139 -18.35 1.74 24.15
C LEU A 139 -17.19 0.86 24.68
N GLY A 140 -16.98 0.86 25.96
CA GLY A 140 -15.85 0.32 26.72
C GLY A 140 -15.05 1.43 27.36
N SER A 141 -14.17 1.08 28.29
CA SER A 141 -13.20 2.04 28.83
C SER A 141 -12.09 2.27 27.83
N PRO A 142 -11.66 3.52 27.59
CA PRO A 142 -10.45 3.77 26.79
C PRO A 142 -9.24 3.06 27.39
N VAL A 143 -8.38 2.57 26.52
CA VAL A 143 -7.17 1.82 26.90
C VAL A 143 -5.93 2.53 26.40
N ARG A 144 -4.84 2.47 27.15
CA ARG A 144 -3.58 3.12 26.81
C ARG A 144 -2.38 2.25 27.15
N LEU A 145 -1.36 2.30 26.26
CA LEU A 145 -0.07 1.70 26.40
C LEU A 145 1.00 2.79 26.29
N TYR A 146 1.77 2.98 27.31
CA TYR A 146 2.88 3.94 27.33
C TYR A 146 4.22 3.21 27.21
N LYS A 147 5.04 3.67 26.28
CA LYS A 147 6.40 3.15 26.04
C LYS A 147 7.44 4.22 26.32
N ARG A 148 8.52 3.84 26.98
CA ARG A 148 9.71 4.69 27.13
C ARG A 148 10.34 4.87 25.75
N ARG A 149 10.63 6.10 25.37
CA ARG A 149 11.39 6.42 24.17
C ARG A 149 12.87 6.37 24.48
N GLU A 150 13.62 5.62 23.68
CA GLU A 150 15.09 5.60 23.78
C GLU A 150 15.71 6.88 23.21
N ALA A 151 16.88 7.28 23.74
CA ALA A 151 17.59 8.44 23.21
C ALA A 151 17.97 8.24 21.74
N GLY A 152 17.54 9.16 20.88
CA GLY A 152 17.78 9.09 19.44
C GLY A 152 16.81 8.18 18.67
N GLU A 153 15.84 7.59 19.31
CA GLU A 153 14.78 6.82 18.64
C GLU A 153 13.91 7.72 17.76
N ARG A 154 13.66 7.29 16.53
CA ARG A 154 12.85 7.96 15.51
C ARG A 154 11.72 7.08 15.06
N TYR A 155 10.50 7.62 14.92
CA TYR A 155 9.29 6.90 14.54
C TYR A 155 8.91 7.12 13.10
N PHE A 156 8.44 6.05 12.42
CA PHE A 156 8.04 6.03 11.01
C PHE A 156 6.78 5.18 10.81
N GLY A 157 6.20 5.20 9.60
CA GLY A 157 5.02 4.40 9.25
C GLY A 157 3.71 5.16 9.48
N CYS A 158 2.82 4.63 10.30
CA CYS A 158 1.47 5.15 10.57
C CYS A 158 0.49 5.10 9.38
N GLY A 159 0.77 4.30 8.36
CA GLY A 159 -0.15 4.12 7.23
C GLY A 159 -0.31 5.36 6.37
N GLU A 160 -1.53 5.65 5.99
CA GLU A 160 -1.86 6.77 5.11
C GLU A 160 -1.68 8.11 5.82
N ARG A 161 -0.55 8.78 5.56
CA ARG A 161 -0.18 10.08 6.12
C ARG A 161 0.50 10.95 5.07
N THR A 162 0.01 12.17 4.92
CA THR A 162 0.58 13.19 4.01
C THR A 162 1.70 14.00 4.63
N SER A 163 1.91 13.90 5.94
CA SER A 163 3.07 14.48 6.63
C SER A 163 4.35 13.71 6.28
N GLY A 164 5.51 14.34 6.50
CA GLY A 164 6.83 13.75 6.23
C GLY A 164 7.03 12.33 6.80
N LEU A 165 8.12 11.69 6.47
CA LEU A 165 8.39 10.29 6.85
C LEU A 165 8.55 10.14 8.37
N GLU A 166 9.36 11.00 8.99
CA GLU A 166 9.56 10.97 10.44
C GLU A 166 8.33 11.47 11.18
N LYS A 167 7.88 10.69 12.17
CA LYS A 167 6.71 10.96 13.00
C LYS A 167 7.05 11.37 14.44
N THR A 168 8.32 11.42 14.80
CA THR A 168 8.76 11.84 16.16
C THR A 168 8.26 13.26 16.44
N GLY A 169 7.72 13.48 17.65
CA GLY A 169 7.13 14.76 18.04
C GLY A 169 5.77 15.04 17.38
N SER A 170 5.01 14.01 17.02
CA SER A 170 3.70 14.16 16.40
C SER A 170 2.62 13.34 17.09
N HIS A 171 1.37 13.80 16.94
CA HIS A 171 0.18 13.08 17.33
C HIS A 171 -0.48 12.50 16.07
N GLN A 172 -0.89 11.23 16.11
CA GLN A 172 -1.49 10.50 14.97
C GLN A 172 -2.85 9.96 15.38
N VAL A 173 -3.86 10.18 14.54
CA VAL A 173 -5.22 9.65 14.74
C VAL A 173 -5.56 8.65 13.65
N PHE A 174 -6.13 7.51 14.03
CA PHE A 174 -6.56 6.45 13.14
C PHE A 174 -8.08 6.31 13.19
N TYR A 175 -8.74 6.99 12.27
CA TYR A 175 -10.19 7.00 12.11
C TYR A 175 -10.51 7.37 10.67
N ASN A 176 -11.06 6.44 9.89
CA ASN A 176 -11.27 6.60 8.48
C ASN A 176 -12.30 7.70 8.19
N VAL A 177 -11.92 8.68 7.38
CA VAL A 177 -12.81 9.77 6.97
C VAL A 177 -12.56 10.13 5.50
N ASP A 178 -13.56 10.74 4.89
CA ASP A 178 -13.41 11.47 3.63
C ASP A 178 -12.92 12.90 3.97
N PRO A 179 -11.64 13.24 3.78
CA PRO A 179 -11.11 14.55 4.14
C PRO A 179 -11.68 15.62 3.21
N PRO A 180 -11.79 16.87 3.68
CA PRO A 180 -12.23 17.95 2.81
C PRO A 180 -11.24 18.15 1.65
N LEU A 181 -11.74 18.46 0.46
CA LEU A 181 -10.90 18.83 -0.69
C LEU A 181 -9.95 19.98 -0.30
N GLY A 182 -8.69 19.85 -0.67
CA GLY A 182 -7.65 20.82 -0.33
C GLY A 182 -7.16 20.72 1.12
N HIS A 183 -7.27 19.55 1.75
CA HIS A 183 -6.65 19.29 3.05
C HIS A 183 -5.13 19.55 3.00
N THR A 184 -4.54 19.84 4.14
CA THR A 184 -3.10 20.12 4.27
C THR A 184 -2.33 18.89 4.75
N ALA A 185 -1.00 18.95 4.66
CA ALA A 185 -0.12 17.87 5.15
C ALA A 185 -0.28 17.57 6.65
N SER A 186 -0.81 18.50 7.43
CA SER A 186 -1.07 18.30 8.87
C SER A 186 -2.42 17.65 9.17
N PHE A 187 -3.24 17.36 8.16
CA PHE A 187 -4.51 16.68 8.36
C PHE A 187 -4.28 15.21 8.73
N ASN A 188 -4.73 14.79 9.90
CA ASN A 188 -4.37 13.50 10.49
C ASN A 188 -5.30 12.35 10.12
N ASN A 189 -6.54 12.64 9.74
CA ASN A 189 -7.55 11.62 9.47
C ASN A 189 -7.73 11.49 7.96
N LEU A 190 -7.27 10.40 7.38
CA LEU A 190 -7.43 10.09 5.97
C LEU A 190 -8.31 8.84 5.79
N TYR A 191 -8.33 8.29 4.61
CA TYR A 191 -9.23 7.22 4.23
C TYR A 191 -8.91 5.86 4.87
N SER A 192 -7.63 5.63 5.23
CA SER A 192 -7.19 4.33 5.76
C SER A 192 -6.45 4.45 7.08
N SER A 193 -6.79 3.55 8.02
CA SER A 193 -6.21 3.45 9.35
C SER A 193 -5.31 2.24 9.47
N ILE A 194 -4.00 2.47 9.61
CA ILE A 194 -3.01 1.42 9.79
C ILE A 194 -2.18 1.75 11.03
N PRO A 195 -2.58 1.32 12.22
CA PRO A 195 -1.93 1.67 13.48
C PRO A 195 -0.65 0.83 13.69
N PHE A 196 0.30 1.01 12.77
CA PHE A 196 1.60 0.39 12.75
C PHE A 196 2.69 1.45 12.70
N THR A 197 3.63 1.37 13.64
CA THR A 197 4.88 2.14 13.63
C THR A 197 6.06 1.22 13.57
N PHE A 198 7.14 1.69 12.98
CA PHE A 198 8.45 1.16 13.32
C PHE A 198 9.38 2.29 13.72
N SER A 199 10.33 1.95 14.60
CA SER A 199 11.31 2.88 15.12
C SER A 199 12.69 2.52 14.62
N ILE A 200 13.53 3.52 14.41
CA ILE A 200 14.97 3.33 14.15
C ILE A 200 15.77 4.00 15.26
N THR A 201 16.73 3.27 15.83
CA THR A 201 17.69 3.78 16.79
C THR A 201 19.08 3.29 16.37
N ASN A 202 20.00 4.20 16.05
CA ASN A 202 21.35 3.87 15.60
C ASN A 202 21.35 2.85 14.42
N GLY A 203 20.52 3.08 13.42
CA GLY A 203 20.37 2.24 12.23
C GLY A 203 19.63 0.92 12.43
N LYS A 204 19.23 0.59 13.67
CA LYS A 204 18.49 -0.65 13.98
C LYS A 204 17.00 -0.37 14.18
N ALA A 205 16.18 -1.12 13.48
CA ALA A 205 14.74 -1.02 13.50
C ALA A 205 14.08 -2.03 14.44
N HIS A 206 12.90 -1.66 14.95
CA HIS A 206 11.89 -2.57 15.50
C HIS A 206 10.50 -2.02 15.15
N GLY A 207 9.46 -2.85 15.18
CA GLY A 207 8.09 -2.45 14.84
C GLY A 207 7.11 -2.70 15.98
N LEU A 208 6.01 -1.92 15.98
CA LEU A 208 4.86 -2.10 16.84
C LEU A 208 3.57 -1.94 16.02
N PHE A 209 2.75 -2.98 15.98
CA PHE A 209 1.40 -2.94 15.44
C PHE A 209 0.39 -2.98 16.58
N PHE A 210 -0.38 -1.89 16.75
CA PHE A 210 -1.43 -1.78 17.76
C PHE A 210 -2.77 -2.20 17.14
N ASP A 211 -3.12 -3.47 17.32
CA ASP A 211 -4.26 -4.08 16.68
C ASP A 211 -5.55 -3.80 17.46
N ASN A 212 -6.15 -2.65 17.18
CA ASN A 212 -7.44 -2.24 17.73
C ASN A 212 -8.22 -1.46 16.68
N THR A 213 -9.45 -1.87 16.40
CA THR A 213 -10.30 -1.35 15.30
C THR A 213 -11.18 -0.17 15.69
N HIS A 214 -11.21 0.22 16.98
CA HIS A 214 -11.82 1.47 17.42
C HIS A 214 -11.04 2.68 16.88
N ARG A 215 -11.47 3.88 17.21
CA ARG A 215 -10.64 5.07 17.05
C ARG A 215 -9.37 4.90 17.89
N VAL A 216 -8.21 5.01 17.23
CA VAL A 216 -6.88 4.83 17.83
C VAL A 216 -6.11 6.15 17.74
N GLU A 217 -5.30 6.44 18.74
CA GLU A 217 -4.42 7.59 18.80
C GLU A 217 -3.02 7.19 19.25
N PHE A 218 -2.02 7.78 18.61
CA PHE A 218 -0.63 7.67 19.01
C PHE A 218 -0.08 9.06 19.31
N ASP A 219 0.57 9.23 20.45
CA ASP A 219 1.50 10.31 20.69
C ASP A 219 2.92 9.78 20.60
N LEU A 220 3.65 10.25 19.60
CA LEU A 220 5.00 9.78 19.31
C LEU A 220 6.04 10.78 19.83
N ALA A 221 6.05 10.98 21.14
CA ALA A 221 6.93 11.90 21.85
C ALA A 221 6.65 13.40 21.57
N LEU A 222 5.38 13.77 21.41
CA LEU A 222 4.93 15.16 21.29
C LEU A 222 4.70 15.80 22.66
N GLU A 223 3.93 15.12 23.54
CA GLU A 223 3.62 15.63 24.88
C GLU A 223 4.80 15.47 25.85
N ASP A 224 5.54 14.36 25.72
CA ASP A 224 6.74 14.06 26.52
C ASP A 224 7.82 13.48 25.61
N GLU A 225 8.96 14.17 25.49
CA GLU A 225 10.06 13.75 24.62
C GLU A 225 10.67 12.39 24.96
N ASN A 226 10.43 11.87 26.15
CA ASN A 226 10.95 10.58 26.64
C ASN A 226 9.93 9.45 26.57
N ARG A 227 8.75 9.71 26.02
CA ARG A 227 7.61 8.78 26.08
C ARG A 227 6.82 8.79 24.77
N ALA A 228 6.37 7.61 24.36
CA ALA A 228 5.33 7.47 23.36
C ALA A 228 4.11 6.77 23.99
N TYR A 229 2.90 7.12 23.53
CA TYR A 229 1.72 6.38 23.91
C TYR A 229 0.89 5.91 22.70
N TYR A 230 0.20 4.79 22.90
CA TYR A 230 -0.70 4.14 21.94
C TYR A 230 -2.02 3.92 22.66
N GLY A 231 -3.11 4.51 22.18
CA GLY A 231 -4.38 4.43 22.87
C GLY A 231 -5.55 4.14 21.92
N ALA A 232 -6.63 3.59 22.49
CA ALA A 232 -7.90 3.37 21.79
C ALA A 232 -9.07 3.78 22.67
N GLU A 233 -10.18 4.21 22.06
CA GLU A 233 -11.40 4.62 22.76
C GLU A 233 -12.17 3.46 23.40
N GLY A 234 -11.77 2.23 23.15
CA GLY A 234 -12.37 1.02 23.73
C GLY A 234 -11.68 -0.26 23.33
N GLY A 235 -12.23 -1.39 23.75
CA GLY A 235 -11.70 -2.70 23.42
C GLY A 235 -10.54 -3.19 24.29
N ALA A 236 -9.73 -4.09 23.77
CA ALA A 236 -8.55 -4.62 24.42
C ALA A 236 -7.28 -3.92 23.94
N ILE A 237 -6.20 -3.93 24.72
CA ILE A 237 -4.88 -3.69 24.15
C ILE A 237 -4.40 -4.99 23.56
N VAL A 238 -4.24 -5.04 22.24
CA VAL A 238 -3.52 -6.12 21.56
C VAL A 238 -2.46 -5.47 20.69
N TYR A 239 -1.21 -5.82 20.89
CA TYR A 239 -0.14 -5.33 20.03
C TYR A 239 0.88 -6.42 19.72
N TYR A 240 1.54 -6.22 18.59
CA TYR A 240 2.60 -7.10 18.08
C TYR A 240 3.91 -6.33 18.04
N VAL A 241 4.99 -6.98 18.50
CA VAL A 241 6.33 -6.41 18.49
C VAL A 241 7.21 -7.22 17.53
N PHE A 242 7.77 -6.50 16.55
CA PHE A 242 8.65 -7.03 15.49
C PHE A 242 10.08 -6.63 15.82
N CYS A 243 10.96 -7.59 16.04
CA CYS A 243 12.28 -7.32 16.62
C CYS A 243 13.31 -6.76 15.62
N GLY A 244 13.08 -6.83 14.32
CA GLY A 244 13.99 -6.39 13.29
C GLY A 244 15.24 -7.25 13.18
N PRO A 245 16.44 -6.71 12.97
CA PRO A 245 16.90 -5.34 13.25
C PRO A 245 16.84 -4.35 12.08
N THR A 246 16.40 -4.72 10.91
CA THR A 246 16.32 -3.81 9.75
C THR A 246 14.87 -3.46 9.41
N PRO A 247 14.60 -2.30 8.74
CA PRO A 247 13.26 -1.98 8.24
C PRO A 247 12.70 -3.10 7.35
N ARG A 248 13.55 -3.74 6.54
CA ARG A 248 13.17 -4.87 5.66
C ARG A 248 12.64 -6.05 6.46
N GLU A 249 13.33 -6.48 7.51
CA GLU A 249 12.89 -7.59 8.37
C GLU A 249 11.61 -7.25 9.14
N VAL A 250 11.48 -6.01 9.61
CA VAL A 250 10.26 -5.54 10.27
C VAL A 250 9.06 -5.59 9.33
N VAL A 251 9.18 -5.05 8.11
CA VAL A 251 8.08 -5.04 7.12
C VAL A 251 7.79 -6.45 6.60
N ASP A 252 8.83 -7.28 6.40
CA ASP A 252 8.67 -8.69 6.03
C ASP A 252 7.81 -9.41 7.08
N ARG A 253 8.17 -9.36 8.35
CA ARG A 253 7.43 -10.01 9.42
C ARG A 253 6.04 -9.41 9.63
N TYR A 254 5.90 -8.08 9.52
CA TYR A 254 4.61 -7.40 9.61
C TYR A 254 3.64 -7.85 8.51
N THR A 255 4.11 -7.91 7.27
CA THR A 255 3.28 -8.34 6.14
C THR A 255 3.09 -9.87 6.09
N GLU A 256 3.93 -10.65 6.74
CA GLU A 256 3.66 -12.08 7.00
C GLU A 256 2.49 -12.23 7.98
N LEU A 257 2.44 -11.42 9.04
CA LEU A 257 1.33 -11.40 10.00
C LEU A 257 0.03 -10.92 9.36
N THR A 258 0.08 -9.77 8.68
CA THR A 258 -1.10 -9.08 8.16
C THR A 258 -1.52 -9.51 6.75
N GLY A 259 -0.71 -10.36 6.12
CA GLY A 259 -0.90 -10.88 4.77
C GLY A 259 -0.16 -10.09 3.68
N ARG A 260 0.33 -10.83 2.70
CA ARG A 260 1.08 -10.29 1.55
C ARG A 260 0.17 -9.66 0.50
N THR A 261 0.69 -8.69 -0.21
CA THR A 261 0.07 -8.23 -1.46
C THR A 261 0.07 -9.38 -2.48
N PRO A 262 -1.09 -9.79 -3.04
CA PRO A 262 -1.11 -10.82 -4.07
C PRO A 262 -0.49 -10.33 -5.37
N MET A 263 -0.01 -11.26 -6.22
CA MET A 263 0.44 -10.91 -7.56
C MET A 263 -0.70 -10.25 -8.36
N PRO A 264 -0.49 -9.02 -8.88
CA PRO A 264 -1.52 -8.33 -9.66
C PRO A 264 -1.71 -8.96 -11.04
N PRO A 265 -2.87 -8.80 -11.67
CA PRO A 265 -2.96 -8.96 -13.13
C PRO A 265 -2.02 -7.95 -13.79
N LEU A 266 -1.18 -8.38 -14.73
CA LEU A 266 -0.13 -7.53 -15.33
C LEU A 266 -0.69 -6.24 -15.96
N TRP A 267 -1.88 -6.32 -16.58
CA TRP A 267 -2.54 -5.16 -17.19
C TRP A 267 -2.88 -4.03 -16.21
N THR A 268 -2.95 -4.31 -14.90
CA THR A 268 -3.22 -3.29 -13.86
C THR A 268 -2.01 -2.39 -13.58
N LEU A 269 -0.84 -2.77 -14.07
CA LEU A 269 0.39 -2.00 -13.92
C LEU A 269 0.61 -0.99 -15.04
N GLY A 270 -0.14 -1.07 -16.15
CA GLY A 270 -0.11 -0.10 -17.22
C GLY A 270 -0.68 1.28 -16.82
N ASN A 271 -0.74 2.19 -17.78
CA ASN A 271 -1.36 3.49 -17.58
C ASN A 271 -2.88 3.37 -17.62
N GLN A 272 -3.59 4.13 -16.77
CA GLN A 272 -5.02 4.04 -16.56
C GLN A 272 -5.66 5.43 -16.62
N GLN A 273 -6.88 5.52 -17.17
CA GLN A 273 -7.60 6.76 -17.35
C GLN A 273 -8.98 6.71 -16.72
N CYS A 274 -9.29 7.74 -15.94
CA CYS A 274 -10.58 7.94 -15.30
C CYS A 274 -11.04 9.39 -15.41
N ARG A 275 -12.32 9.61 -15.23
CA ARG A 275 -12.96 10.90 -14.97
C ARG A 275 -14.30 10.66 -14.25
N TYR A 276 -14.65 11.52 -13.35
CA TYR A 276 -16.01 11.67 -12.82
C TYR A 276 -16.76 12.71 -13.64
N SER A 277 -17.53 12.32 -14.68
CA SER A 277 -17.58 10.99 -15.32
C SER A 277 -17.36 11.16 -16.84
N TYR A 278 -17.03 10.04 -17.52
CA TYR A 278 -17.38 9.87 -18.93
C TYR A 278 -18.86 9.51 -18.96
N MET A 279 -19.68 10.42 -19.48
CA MET A 279 -21.12 10.43 -19.25
C MET A 279 -21.91 9.37 -20.04
N ASN A 280 -21.31 8.83 -21.12
CA ASN A 280 -21.98 7.87 -22.01
C ASN A 280 -20.98 7.08 -22.84
N GLU A 281 -21.50 6.09 -23.59
CA GLU A 281 -20.70 5.22 -24.46
C GLU A 281 -19.84 5.99 -25.49
N GLU A 282 -20.38 7.10 -26.05
CA GLU A 282 -19.68 7.87 -27.07
C GLU A 282 -18.42 8.55 -26.50
N GLU A 283 -18.50 9.18 -25.32
CA GLU A 283 -17.34 9.79 -24.65
C GLU A 283 -16.26 8.74 -24.32
N VAL A 284 -16.65 7.56 -23.85
CA VAL A 284 -15.72 6.46 -23.59
C VAL A 284 -14.98 6.04 -24.83
N ARG A 285 -15.70 5.87 -25.95
CA ARG A 285 -15.11 5.53 -27.26
C ARG A 285 -14.20 6.62 -27.79
N GLU A 286 -14.55 7.88 -27.58
CA GLU A 286 -13.72 9.03 -27.96
C GLU A 286 -12.39 9.01 -27.18
N VAL A 287 -12.42 8.80 -25.89
CA VAL A 287 -11.22 8.69 -25.05
C VAL A 287 -10.33 7.54 -25.49
N ALA A 288 -10.91 6.36 -25.70
CA ALA A 288 -10.16 5.19 -26.17
C ALA A 288 -9.47 5.47 -27.51
N ARG A 289 -10.20 6.03 -28.48
CA ARG A 289 -9.66 6.46 -29.77
C ARG A 289 -8.53 7.49 -29.61
N GLY A 290 -8.71 8.46 -28.70
CA GLY A 290 -7.72 9.50 -28.40
C GLY A 290 -6.36 8.92 -27.98
N PHE A 291 -6.33 7.90 -27.13
CA PHE A 291 -5.09 7.21 -26.74
C PHE A 291 -4.43 6.51 -27.92
N ARG A 292 -5.19 5.75 -28.71
CA ARG A 292 -4.64 4.97 -29.85
C ARG A 292 -4.14 5.86 -30.97
N GLU A 293 -4.90 6.87 -31.38
CA GLU A 293 -4.51 7.82 -32.45
C GLU A 293 -3.26 8.64 -32.11
N ARG A 294 -3.02 8.93 -30.83
CA ARG A 294 -1.84 9.68 -30.35
C ARG A 294 -0.65 8.81 -29.96
N GLY A 295 -0.80 7.51 -30.04
CA GLY A 295 0.24 6.55 -29.64
C GLY A 295 0.64 6.69 -28.17
N ILE A 296 -0.33 6.98 -27.31
CA ILE A 296 -0.16 7.04 -25.85
C ILE A 296 -0.63 5.69 -25.28
N PRO A 297 0.24 4.93 -24.59
CA PRO A 297 -0.16 3.67 -23.97
C PRO A 297 -1.28 3.84 -22.92
N CYS A 298 -2.25 2.93 -22.92
CA CYS A 298 -3.29 2.91 -21.90
C CYS A 298 -3.94 1.53 -21.86
N ASP A 299 -4.13 0.99 -20.66
CA ASP A 299 -4.65 -0.34 -20.38
C ASP A 299 -6.07 -0.33 -19.85
N VAL A 300 -6.46 0.71 -19.11
CA VAL A 300 -7.73 0.74 -18.39
C VAL A 300 -8.47 2.05 -18.59
N ILE A 301 -9.77 1.95 -18.82
CA ILE A 301 -10.71 3.06 -18.76
C ILE A 301 -11.73 2.76 -17.66
N TYR A 302 -11.99 3.76 -16.81
CA TYR A 302 -12.94 3.65 -15.71
C TYR A 302 -14.30 4.23 -16.08
N LEU A 303 -15.34 3.60 -15.55
CA LEU A 303 -16.69 4.13 -15.52
C LEU A 303 -17.04 4.52 -14.08
N ASP A 304 -17.21 5.80 -13.87
CA ASP A 304 -17.62 6.42 -12.62
C ASP A 304 -19.15 6.42 -12.52
N ILE A 305 -19.74 6.85 -11.42
CA ILE A 305 -21.15 6.63 -10.98
C ILE A 305 -22.25 6.80 -12.05
N HIS A 306 -21.99 7.53 -13.14
CA HIS A 306 -22.99 7.81 -14.17
C HIS A 306 -23.31 6.64 -15.11
N TYR A 307 -22.58 5.51 -15.02
CA TYR A 307 -22.98 4.30 -15.73
C TYR A 307 -24.20 3.62 -15.09
N MET A 308 -24.45 3.89 -13.80
CA MET A 308 -25.53 3.31 -13.01
C MET A 308 -26.87 3.97 -13.32
N ASP A 309 -27.97 3.23 -13.23
CA ASP A 309 -29.34 3.77 -13.29
C ASP A 309 -29.70 4.49 -11.99
N GLY A 310 -29.74 5.82 -12.05
CA GLY A 310 -30.01 6.68 -10.89
C GLY A 310 -29.07 6.38 -9.69
N TYR A 311 -27.82 6.07 -9.97
CA TYR A 311 -26.77 5.72 -9.01
C TYR A 311 -27.04 4.46 -8.18
N ARG A 312 -27.98 3.59 -8.62
CA ARG A 312 -28.21 2.27 -8.01
C ARG A 312 -27.07 1.34 -8.35
N VAL A 313 -26.36 0.84 -7.37
CA VAL A 313 -25.26 -0.12 -7.56
C VAL A 313 -25.75 -1.38 -8.29
N PHE A 314 -24.87 -2.01 -9.06
CA PHE A 314 -25.17 -3.22 -9.86
C PHE A 314 -26.30 -3.03 -10.91
N THR A 315 -26.40 -1.82 -11.48
CA THR A 315 -27.31 -1.52 -12.58
C THR A 315 -26.56 -0.85 -13.73
N TRP A 316 -27.18 -0.84 -14.92
CA TRP A 316 -26.72 -0.09 -16.07
C TRP A 316 -27.76 0.94 -16.48
N ASN A 317 -27.35 2.17 -16.77
CA ASN A 317 -28.20 3.21 -17.36
C ASN A 317 -28.32 2.95 -18.87
N GLU A 318 -29.49 2.47 -19.31
CA GLU A 318 -29.72 2.08 -20.71
C GLU A 318 -29.70 3.25 -21.70
N ASP A 319 -30.01 4.46 -21.25
CA ASP A 319 -29.94 5.66 -22.10
C ASP A 319 -28.50 6.08 -22.39
N ARG A 320 -27.59 5.90 -21.43
CA ARG A 320 -26.18 6.29 -21.53
C ARG A 320 -25.30 5.16 -22.05
N PHE A 321 -25.59 3.94 -21.65
CA PHE A 321 -24.86 2.73 -21.98
C PHE A 321 -25.83 1.64 -22.46
N PRO A 322 -26.38 1.77 -23.68
CA PRO A 322 -27.46 0.90 -24.17
C PRO A 322 -27.02 -0.56 -24.38
N ASN A 323 -25.72 -0.78 -24.60
CA ASN A 323 -25.16 -2.12 -24.73
C ASN A 323 -23.78 -2.21 -24.11
N PRO A 324 -23.68 -2.28 -22.77
CA PRO A 324 -22.39 -2.28 -22.08
C PRO A 324 -21.50 -3.45 -22.45
N ARG A 325 -22.10 -4.64 -22.68
CA ARG A 325 -21.35 -5.84 -23.12
C ARG A 325 -20.63 -5.60 -24.47
N ARG A 326 -21.31 -4.98 -25.43
CA ARG A 326 -20.73 -4.66 -26.72
C ARG A 326 -19.62 -3.61 -26.58
N LEU A 327 -19.90 -2.52 -25.85
CA LEU A 327 -18.90 -1.49 -25.59
C LEU A 327 -17.63 -2.07 -25.02
N ILE A 328 -17.75 -2.89 -23.95
CA ILE A 328 -16.62 -3.47 -23.24
C ILE A 328 -15.88 -4.48 -24.14
N SER A 329 -16.58 -5.26 -24.95
CA SER A 329 -15.97 -6.15 -25.93
C SER A 329 -15.16 -5.38 -26.99
N ASP A 330 -15.72 -4.30 -27.55
CA ASP A 330 -15.06 -3.47 -28.55
C ASP A 330 -13.81 -2.76 -27.96
N LEU A 331 -13.86 -2.36 -26.68
CA LEU A 331 -12.71 -1.78 -25.96
C LEU A 331 -11.63 -2.84 -25.71
N ARG A 332 -12.05 -4.05 -25.34
CA ARG A 332 -11.14 -5.18 -25.11
C ARG A 332 -10.38 -5.57 -26.39
N GLU A 333 -11.03 -5.54 -27.55
CA GLU A 333 -10.38 -5.77 -28.84
C GLU A 333 -9.32 -4.69 -29.17
N GLN A 334 -9.47 -3.49 -28.59
CA GLN A 334 -8.50 -2.41 -28.71
C GLN A 334 -7.44 -2.43 -27.59
N GLY A 335 -7.43 -3.45 -26.73
CA GLY A 335 -6.49 -3.63 -25.62
C GLY A 335 -6.85 -2.87 -24.35
N PHE A 336 -8.08 -2.36 -24.20
CA PHE A 336 -8.53 -1.74 -22.95
C PHE A 336 -9.29 -2.71 -22.07
N ARG A 337 -9.12 -2.57 -20.77
CA ARG A 337 -9.99 -3.13 -19.73
C ARG A 337 -10.89 -2.05 -19.17
N VAL A 338 -12.07 -2.45 -18.69
CA VAL A 338 -13.01 -1.53 -18.04
C VAL A 338 -13.13 -1.90 -16.57
N VAL A 339 -13.04 -0.90 -15.71
CA VAL A 339 -13.26 -0.98 -14.26
C VAL A 339 -14.42 -0.06 -13.90
N THR A 340 -15.29 -0.50 -12.99
CA THR A 340 -16.46 0.29 -12.57
C THR A 340 -16.42 0.59 -11.09
N ILE A 341 -16.88 1.80 -10.74
CA ILE A 341 -17.09 2.21 -9.35
C ILE A 341 -18.30 1.49 -8.75
N VAL A 342 -18.24 1.14 -7.47
CA VAL A 342 -19.34 0.60 -6.68
C VAL A 342 -19.24 1.18 -5.27
N ASP A 343 -20.31 1.89 -4.84
CA ASP A 343 -20.41 2.49 -3.50
C ASP A 343 -21.17 1.57 -2.54
N PRO A 344 -21.03 1.70 -1.21
CA PRO A 344 -21.76 0.85 -0.26
C PRO A 344 -23.23 1.21 -0.11
N GLY A 345 -23.66 2.41 -0.49
CA GLY A 345 -25.02 2.90 -0.31
C GLY A 345 -26.03 2.25 -1.26
N VAL A 346 -26.86 1.35 -0.77
CA VAL A 346 -27.93 0.70 -1.54
C VAL A 346 -29.20 1.54 -1.45
N LYS A 347 -29.68 2.08 -2.60
CA LYS A 347 -30.85 2.92 -2.64
C LYS A 347 -32.10 2.24 -2.05
N VAL A 348 -32.77 2.92 -1.14
CA VAL A 348 -34.07 2.48 -0.60
C VAL A 348 -35.15 2.68 -1.67
N ASP A 349 -35.56 1.59 -2.31
CA ASP A 349 -36.55 1.60 -3.41
C ASP A 349 -37.17 0.21 -3.53
N GLU A 350 -38.51 0.13 -3.35
CA GLU A 350 -39.25 -1.11 -3.40
C GLU A 350 -39.27 -1.78 -4.79
N ASN A 351 -38.88 -1.06 -5.84
CA ASN A 351 -38.78 -1.60 -7.20
C ASN A 351 -37.31 -1.99 -7.56
N TYR A 352 -36.39 -1.88 -6.63
CA TYR A 352 -34.99 -2.21 -6.82
C TYR A 352 -34.66 -3.54 -6.13
N SER A 353 -34.45 -4.57 -6.95
CA SER A 353 -34.27 -5.95 -6.48
C SER A 353 -33.13 -6.15 -5.48
N VAL A 354 -32.01 -5.44 -5.67
CA VAL A 354 -30.85 -5.52 -4.74
C VAL A 354 -31.25 -5.02 -3.35
N TYR A 355 -32.01 -3.92 -3.26
CA TYR A 355 -32.52 -3.43 -1.98
C TYR A 355 -33.50 -4.39 -1.34
N THR A 356 -34.51 -4.85 -2.10
CA THR A 356 -35.60 -5.71 -1.55
C THR A 356 -35.08 -7.07 -1.11
N GLU A 357 -34.15 -7.68 -1.88
CA GLU A 357 -33.47 -8.92 -1.49
C GLU A 357 -32.64 -8.75 -0.22
N GLY A 358 -31.81 -7.68 -0.15
CA GLY A 358 -30.99 -7.41 1.04
C GLY A 358 -31.83 -7.21 2.30
N ARG A 359 -32.97 -6.52 2.19
CA ARG A 359 -33.91 -6.33 3.29
C ARG A 359 -34.62 -7.64 3.70
N GLU A 360 -35.07 -8.44 2.74
CA GLU A 360 -35.71 -9.74 3.01
C GLU A 360 -34.78 -10.72 3.72
N ARG A 361 -33.51 -10.63 3.44
CA ARG A 361 -32.46 -11.47 4.04
C ARG A 361 -31.82 -10.84 5.28
N ASP A 362 -32.23 -9.65 5.70
CA ASP A 362 -31.71 -8.93 6.87
C ASP A 362 -30.22 -8.63 6.82
N LEU A 363 -29.75 -8.10 5.69
CA LEU A 363 -28.32 -7.89 5.38
C LEU A 363 -27.83 -6.47 5.66
N TYR A 364 -28.69 -5.55 6.12
CA TYR A 364 -28.34 -4.16 6.36
C TYR A 364 -28.04 -3.85 7.83
N CYS A 365 -27.24 -2.81 8.04
CA CYS A 365 -27.01 -2.22 9.36
C CYS A 365 -28.32 -1.75 9.99
N LYS A 366 -28.34 -1.70 11.31
CA LYS A 366 -29.53 -1.37 12.10
C LYS A 366 -29.31 -0.14 12.98
N THR A 367 -30.38 0.52 13.34
CA THR A 367 -30.40 1.46 14.48
C THR A 367 -30.31 0.69 15.80
N ARG A 368 -30.12 1.41 16.90
CA ARG A 368 -30.13 0.81 18.25
C ARG A 368 -31.47 0.12 18.59
N GLU A 369 -32.56 0.62 18.01
CA GLU A 369 -33.89 0.08 18.20
C GLU A 369 -34.15 -1.17 17.34
N GLY A 370 -33.19 -1.55 16.48
CA GLY A 370 -33.26 -2.72 15.62
C GLY A 370 -33.91 -2.49 14.26
N GLU A 371 -34.23 -1.25 13.93
CA GLU A 371 -34.76 -0.89 12.61
C GLU A 371 -33.63 -0.77 11.60
N GLU A 372 -33.90 -0.89 10.30
CA GLU A 372 -32.95 -0.71 9.23
C GLU A 372 -32.40 0.73 9.26
N TYR A 373 -31.05 0.86 9.28
CA TYR A 373 -30.40 2.17 9.29
C TYR A 373 -30.38 2.77 7.88
N HIS A 374 -30.87 4.00 7.77
CA HIS A 374 -30.90 4.75 6.51
C HIS A 374 -30.15 6.07 6.62
N ASN A 375 -29.45 6.44 5.54
CA ASN A 375 -28.82 7.74 5.40
C ASN A 375 -28.70 8.17 3.93
N VAL A 376 -28.12 9.35 3.65
CA VAL A 376 -28.13 9.95 2.32
C VAL A 376 -26.73 9.94 1.71
N VAL A 377 -26.64 9.35 0.49
CA VAL A 377 -25.51 9.40 -0.42
C VAL A 377 -25.99 9.63 -1.86
N TRP A 378 -25.20 9.32 -2.88
CA TRP A 378 -25.50 9.63 -4.29
C TRP A 378 -26.92 9.23 -4.77
N PRO A 379 -27.47 8.05 -4.46
CA PRO A 379 -28.82 7.70 -4.91
C PRO A 379 -29.95 8.37 -4.12
N GLY A 380 -29.64 9.15 -3.07
CA GLY A 380 -30.58 9.67 -2.10
C GLY A 380 -30.57 8.83 -0.81
N VAL A 381 -31.73 8.47 -0.28
CA VAL A 381 -31.82 7.63 0.91
C VAL A 381 -31.36 6.21 0.58
N CYS A 382 -30.41 5.72 1.37
CA CYS A 382 -29.77 4.41 1.21
C CYS A 382 -29.76 3.63 2.52
N ALA A 383 -29.80 2.30 2.40
CA ALA A 383 -29.40 1.34 3.42
C ALA A 383 -27.92 0.95 3.23
N PHE A 384 -27.26 0.56 4.29
CA PHE A 384 -25.83 0.19 4.27
C PHE A 384 -25.64 -1.28 4.63
N PRO A 385 -24.98 -2.09 3.78
CA PRO A 385 -24.74 -3.50 4.04
C PRO A 385 -23.89 -3.72 5.29
N ASP A 386 -24.23 -4.72 6.07
CA ASP A 386 -23.42 -5.21 7.18
C ASP A 386 -22.34 -6.18 6.66
N PHE A 387 -21.18 -5.68 6.25
CA PHE A 387 -20.09 -6.51 5.73
C PHE A 387 -19.39 -7.35 6.80
N THR A 388 -19.70 -7.19 8.09
CA THR A 388 -19.24 -8.13 9.13
C THR A 388 -19.90 -9.50 8.97
N ASN A 389 -21.08 -9.55 8.36
CA ASN A 389 -21.84 -10.76 8.07
C ASN A 389 -21.31 -11.47 6.79
N PRO A 390 -20.81 -12.72 6.87
CA PRO A 390 -20.37 -13.48 5.69
C PRO A 390 -21.47 -13.66 4.64
N GLU A 391 -22.74 -13.74 5.03
CA GLU A 391 -23.85 -13.85 4.09
C GLU A 391 -24.01 -12.57 3.27
N THR A 392 -23.86 -11.41 3.90
CA THR A 392 -23.86 -10.11 3.22
C THR A 392 -22.72 -10.02 2.20
N ARG A 393 -21.50 -10.46 2.58
CA ARG A 393 -20.37 -10.47 1.63
C ARG A 393 -20.63 -11.38 0.43
N GLY A 394 -21.18 -12.57 0.65
CA GLY A 394 -21.55 -13.47 -0.44
C GLY A 394 -22.60 -12.89 -1.38
N TRP A 395 -23.65 -12.27 -0.83
CA TRP A 395 -24.70 -11.58 -1.58
C TRP A 395 -24.12 -10.39 -2.38
N TRP A 396 -23.25 -9.58 -1.77
CA TRP A 396 -22.57 -8.46 -2.44
C TRP A 396 -21.72 -8.95 -3.60
N GLY A 397 -20.97 -10.02 -3.39
CA GLY A 397 -20.17 -10.65 -4.42
C GLY A 397 -20.99 -11.18 -5.59
N GLU A 398 -22.13 -11.82 -5.33
CA GLU A 398 -23.00 -12.36 -6.38
C GLU A 398 -23.64 -11.24 -7.24
N ASN A 399 -23.99 -10.10 -6.63
CA ASN A 399 -24.54 -8.95 -7.37
C ASN A 399 -23.55 -8.36 -8.38
N GLN A 400 -22.23 -8.57 -8.22
CA GLN A 400 -21.22 -8.16 -9.20
C GLN A 400 -21.38 -8.90 -10.54
N ARG A 401 -22.14 -9.99 -10.61
CA ARG A 401 -22.42 -10.73 -11.84
C ARG A 401 -22.93 -9.83 -12.95
N VAL A 402 -23.77 -8.86 -12.65
CA VAL A 402 -24.30 -7.88 -13.61
C VAL A 402 -23.17 -7.13 -14.34
N LEU A 403 -22.10 -6.82 -13.62
CA LEU A 403 -20.93 -6.10 -14.14
C LEU A 403 -19.98 -7.06 -14.84
N THR A 404 -19.66 -8.19 -14.20
CA THR A 404 -18.74 -9.18 -14.76
C THR A 404 -19.26 -9.85 -16.02
N ASP A 405 -20.57 -10.10 -16.12
CA ASP A 405 -21.22 -10.62 -17.34
C ASP A 405 -21.20 -9.62 -18.50
N ALA A 406 -21.15 -8.32 -18.20
CA ALA A 406 -20.92 -7.29 -19.20
C ALA A 406 -19.45 -7.23 -19.66
N GLY A 407 -18.52 -7.84 -18.92
CA GLY A 407 -17.10 -7.88 -19.23
C GLY A 407 -16.21 -6.94 -18.41
N VAL A 408 -16.78 -6.30 -17.36
CA VAL A 408 -16.02 -5.47 -16.41
C VAL A 408 -14.89 -6.29 -15.80
N ALA A 409 -13.66 -5.76 -15.78
CA ALA A 409 -12.46 -6.49 -15.39
C ALA A 409 -12.06 -6.29 -13.92
N GLY A 410 -12.59 -5.27 -13.26
CA GLY A 410 -12.28 -4.97 -11.87
C GLY A 410 -13.33 -4.08 -11.22
N ILE A 411 -13.33 -4.00 -9.90
CA ILE A 411 -14.26 -3.23 -9.08
C ILE A 411 -13.49 -2.14 -8.32
N TRP A 412 -14.02 -0.92 -8.35
CA TRP A 412 -13.52 0.20 -7.57
C TRP A 412 -14.52 0.49 -6.44
N CYS A 413 -14.14 0.16 -5.20
CA CYS A 413 -14.90 0.43 -3.98
C CYS A 413 -14.61 1.87 -3.53
N ASP A 414 -15.59 2.73 -3.65
CA ASP A 414 -15.53 4.13 -3.23
C ASP A 414 -16.53 4.42 -2.11
N MET A 415 -16.42 5.57 -1.45
CA MET A 415 -17.30 6.05 -0.38
C MET A 415 -17.38 5.10 0.83
N ASN A 416 -16.40 4.27 1.06
CA ASN A 416 -16.45 3.12 1.98
C ASN A 416 -15.72 3.31 3.32
N GLU A 417 -15.58 4.55 3.80
CA GLU A 417 -15.20 4.92 5.18
C GLU A 417 -16.26 4.51 6.23
N PRO A 418 -17.59 4.52 6.00
CA PRO A 418 -18.40 4.96 4.86
C PRO A 418 -18.79 6.45 4.94
N ALA A 419 -18.59 7.18 3.84
CA ALA A 419 -18.93 8.59 3.74
C ALA A 419 -20.43 8.85 3.61
N LEU A 420 -20.89 9.96 4.20
CA LEU A 420 -22.28 10.42 4.17
C LEU A 420 -22.40 11.89 3.74
N PHE A 421 -23.52 12.25 3.10
CA PHE A 421 -23.79 13.60 2.61
C PHE A 421 -24.62 14.45 3.59
N ILE A 422 -24.40 14.28 4.87
CA ILE A 422 -25.09 15.09 5.88
C ILE A 422 -24.11 16.10 6.49
N PRO A 423 -24.47 17.39 6.53
CA PRO A 423 -23.65 18.38 7.22
C PRO A 423 -23.36 17.95 8.67
N HIS A 424 -22.08 18.02 9.06
CA HIS A 424 -21.58 17.66 10.40
C HIS A 424 -21.64 16.16 10.79
N VAL A 425 -22.02 15.27 9.86
CA VAL A 425 -21.98 13.81 10.04
C VAL A 425 -21.30 13.23 8.80
N SER A 426 -19.99 13.07 8.86
CA SER A 426 -19.21 12.63 7.70
C SER A 426 -19.22 11.12 7.49
N THR A 427 -19.62 10.33 8.49
CA THR A 427 -19.61 8.87 8.46
C THR A 427 -20.78 8.29 9.28
N LEU A 428 -20.97 6.97 9.29
CA LEU A 428 -22.01 6.32 10.09
C LEU A 428 -21.79 6.63 11.59
N PRO A 429 -22.86 6.93 12.34
CA PRO A 429 -22.79 7.11 13.78
C PRO A 429 -22.24 5.89 14.51
N ASP A 430 -21.49 6.12 15.59
CA ASP A 430 -20.83 5.09 16.39
C ASP A 430 -21.76 4.03 16.98
N ASP A 431 -23.02 4.38 17.19
CA ASP A 431 -24.06 3.52 17.77
C ASP A 431 -24.85 2.69 16.75
N VAL A 432 -24.59 2.85 15.45
CA VAL A 432 -25.16 1.96 14.41
C VAL A 432 -24.72 0.52 14.69
N VAL A 433 -25.69 -0.39 14.59
CA VAL A 433 -25.48 -1.82 14.89
C VAL A 433 -25.22 -2.60 13.62
N HIS A 434 -24.16 -3.38 13.65
CA HIS A 434 -23.81 -4.42 12.67
C HIS A 434 -24.23 -5.77 13.24
N PRO A 435 -25.35 -6.37 12.78
CA PRO A 435 -25.87 -7.60 13.37
C PRO A 435 -24.93 -8.81 13.32
N GLY A 436 -23.96 -8.83 12.39
CA GLY A 436 -22.98 -9.92 12.25
C GLY A 436 -23.58 -11.23 11.68
N GLY A 437 -24.84 -11.22 11.31
CA GLY A 437 -25.56 -12.39 10.79
C GLY A 437 -25.83 -13.49 11.83
N ARG A 438 -26.02 -14.73 11.35
CA ARG A 438 -26.38 -15.88 12.21
C ARG A 438 -25.23 -16.39 13.08
N THR A 439 -24.00 -16.10 12.75
CA THR A 439 -22.80 -16.67 13.37
C THR A 439 -21.96 -15.65 14.13
N GLY A 440 -22.17 -14.37 13.90
CA GLY A 440 -21.45 -13.26 14.54
C GLY A 440 -22.23 -12.67 15.73
N ALA A 441 -21.49 -12.15 16.71
CA ALA A 441 -22.07 -11.28 17.73
C ALA A 441 -22.31 -9.89 17.13
N PRO A 442 -23.42 -9.23 17.48
CA PRO A 442 -23.64 -7.83 17.06
C PRO A 442 -22.48 -6.92 17.54
N LYS A 443 -22.04 -6.02 16.64
CA LYS A 443 -21.02 -5.02 16.94
C LYS A 443 -21.59 -3.62 16.72
N ARG A 444 -21.12 -2.64 17.45
CA ARG A 444 -21.40 -1.23 17.16
C ARG A 444 -20.44 -0.72 16.10
N HIS A 445 -20.85 0.30 15.36
CA HIS A 445 -20.02 0.89 14.30
C HIS A 445 -18.67 1.39 14.85
N ALA A 446 -18.63 2.00 16.02
CA ALA A 446 -17.38 2.38 16.68
C ALA A 446 -16.36 1.24 16.81
N GLN A 447 -16.80 -0.01 16.88
CA GLN A 447 -15.92 -1.18 17.00
C GLN A 447 -15.36 -1.65 15.67
N ILE A 448 -15.99 -1.27 14.54
CA ILE A 448 -15.63 -1.80 13.21
C ILE A 448 -15.42 -0.69 12.16
N HIS A 449 -15.62 0.56 12.55
CA HIS A 449 -15.54 1.70 11.64
C HIS A 449 -14.33 1.64 10.70
N ASN A 450 -13.14 1.51 11.27
CA ASN A 450 -11.91 1.46 10.49
C ASN A 450 -11.77 0.22 9.57
N THR A 451 -12.58 -0.82 9.80
CA THR A 451 -12.55 -2.06 9.00
C THR A 451 -13.64 -2.16 7.95
N TYR A 452 -14.64 -1.28 7.97
CA TYR A 452 -15.79 -1.34 7.05
C TYR A 452 -15.36 -1.37 5.58
N GLY A 453 -14.42 -0.48 5.19
CA GLY A 453 -13.88 -0.42 3.83
C GLY A 453 -13.13 -1.69 3.43
N SER A 454 -12.30 -2.23 4.33
CA SER A 454 -11.59 -3.50 4.10
C SER A 454 -12.55 -4.67 3.91
N LEU A 455 -13.63 -4.72 4.70
CA LEU A 455 -14.65 -5.78 4.61
C LEU A 455 -15.45 -5.69 3.30
N MET A 456 -15.75 -4.48 2.82
CA MET A 456 -16.34 -4.27 1.50
C MET A 456 -15.41 -4.70 0.37
N ALA A 457 -14.14 -4.31 0.44
CA ALA A 457 -13.12 -4.72 -0.53
C ALA A 457 -12.92 -6.25 -0.54
N ARG A 458 -12.95 -6.88 0.63
CA ARG A 458 -12.96 -8.34 0.78
C ARG A 458 -14.16 -8.96 0.10
N ALA A 459 -15.37 -8.42 0.31
CA ALA A 459 -16.58 -8.90 -0.35
C ALA A 459 -16.48 -8.79 -1.88
N ALA A 460 -15.92 -7.69 -2.38
CA ALA A 460 -15.70 -7.50 -3.82
C ALA A 460 -14.70 -8.54 -4.36
N ARG A 461 -13.59 -8.78 -3.66
CA ARG A 461 -12.58 -9.77 -4.07
C ARG A 461 -13.13 -11.21 -4.03
N GLU A 462 -13.80 -11.60 -2.94
CA GLU A 462 -14.41 -12.92 -2.80
C GLU A 462 -15.44 -13.16 -3.92
N GLY A 463 -16.24 -12.14 -4.26
CA GLY A 463 -17.18 -12.18 -5.36
C GLY A 463 -16.53 -12.38 -6.73
N LEU A 464 -15.48 -11.60 -7.04
CA LEU A 464 -14.75 -11.76 -8.30
C LEU A 464 -14.11 -13.15 -8.43
N LEU A 465 -13.53 -13.69 -7.36
CA LEU A 465 -12.98 -15.04 -7.33
C LEU A 465 -14.05 -16.12 -7.54
N ALA A 466 -15.23 -15.96 -6.94
CA ALA A 466 -16.33 -16.89 -7.13
C ALA A 466 -16.90 -16.87 -8.54
N LEU A 467 -16.95 -15.68 -9.17
CA LEU A 467 -17.47 -15.47 -10.53
C LEU A 467 -16.48 -15.82 -11.63
N ARG A 468 -15.16 -15.65 -11.36
CA ARG A 468 -14.06 -15.89 -12.29
C ARG A 468 -12.87 -16.53 -11.58
N PRO A 469 -12.97 -17.80 -11.21
CA PRO A 469 -11.97 -18.48 -10.37
C PRO A 469 -10.58 -18.60 -11.03
N ASP A 470 -10.50 -18.48 -12.33
CA ASP A 470 -9.24 -18.60 -13.10
C ASP A 470 -8.57 -17.24 -13.36
N GLU A 471 -9.16 -16.12 -12.89
CA GLU A 471 -8.61 -14.78 -13.09
C GLU A 471 -8.19 -14.16 -11.75
N ARG A 472 -7.05 -13.46 -11.74
CA ARG A 472 -6.65 -12.64 -10.58
C ARG A 472 -7.62 -11.48 -10.42
N PRO A 473 -8.27 -11.31 -9.27
CA PRO A 473 -9.21 -10.21 -9.07
C PRO A 473 -8.48 -8.87 -8.96
N PHE A 474 -9.04 -7.84 -9.56
CA PHE A 474 -8.61 -6.47 -9.39
C PHE A 474 -9.68 -5.69 -8.65
N VAL A 475 -9.38 -5.32 -7.43
CA VAL A 475 -10.21 -4.47 -6.57
C VAL A 475 -9.40 -3.25 -6.17
N ILE A 476 -10.04 -2.09 -6.21
CA ILE A 476 -9.51 -0.82 -5.71
C ILE A 476 -10.35 -0.42 -4.50
N THR A 477 -9.73 0.05 -3.45
CA THR A 477 -10.45 0.59 -2.29
C THR A 477 -9.94 1.97 -1.91
N ARG A 478 -10.85 2.85 -1.51
CA ARG A 478 -10.50 4.14 -0.92
C ARG A 478 -10.19 4.01 0.57
N ALA A 479 -11.00 3.26 1.30
CA ALA A 479 -10.85 3.11 2.73
C ALA A 479 -10.42 1.69 3.13
N GLY A 480 -9.72 1.60 4.27
CA GLY A 480 -9.31 0.31 4.81
C GLY A 480 -8.61 0.37 6.16
N TYR A 481 -8.20 -0.80 6.60
CA TYR A 481 -7.47 -1.04 7.85
C TYR A 481 -6.22 -1.87 7.57
N ALA A 482 -5.35 -2.03 8.56
CA ALA A 482 -4.21 -2.94 8.47
C ALA A 482 -4.61 -4.30 7.86
N GLY A 483 -3.83 -4.82 6.91
CA GLY A 483 -4.17 -6.04 6.18
C GLY A 483 -5.03 -5.85 4.93
N LEU A 484 -5.45 -4.62 4.59
CA LEU A 484 -6.23 -4.33 3.38
C LEU A 484 -5.55 -4.80 2.09
N GLN A 485 -4.20 -4.83 2.06
CA GLN A 485 -3.39 -5.23 0.91
C GLN A 485 -3.67 -6.66 0.42
N ARG A 486 -4.28 -7.51 1.25
CA ARG A 486 -4.74 -8.85 0.86
C ARG A 486 -5.91 -8.83 -0.12
N HIS A 487 -6.69 -7.75 -0.04
CA HIS A 487 -8.00 -7.68 -0.68
C HIS A 487 -8.03 -6.72 -1.85
N ALA A 488 -7.30 -5.63 -1.78
CA ALA A 488 -7.38 -4.56 -2.76
C ALA A 488 -6.05 -3.80 -2.93
N MET A 489 -5.91 -3.15 -4.06
CA MET A 489 -5.04 -2.01 -4.26
C MET A 489 -5.65 -0.80 -3.53
N HIS A 490 -4.82 0.04 -2.92
CA HIS A 490 -5.26 1.24 -2.22
C HIS A 490 -5.08 2.49 -3.11
N TRP A 491 -6.17 3.21 -3.30
CA TRP A 491 -6.17 4.53 -3.90
C TRP A 491 -6.34 5.57 -2.79
N THR A 492 -5.51 6.61 -2.78
CA THR A 492 -5.44 7.58 -1.68
C THR A 492 -6.55 8.65 -1.72
N GLY A 493 -7.64 8.39 -2.42
CA GLY A 493 -8.83 9.24 -2.46
C GLY A 493 -8.65 10.56 -3.20
N ASP A 494 -9.45 11.54 -2.81
CA ASP A 494 -9.66 12.79 -3.52
C ASP A 494 -8.58 13.83 -3.19
N ASN A 495 -7.52 13.84 -3.96
CA ASN A 495 -6.50 14.89 -3.90
C ASN A 495 -6.93 16.14 -4.72
N SER A 496 -6.21 17.25 -4.61
CA SER A 496 -6.49 18.46 -5.39
C SER A 496 -5.43 18.74 -6.44
N SER A 497 -5.82 19.38 -7.55
CA SER A 497 -4.92 19.79 -8.65
C SER A 497 -4.01 20.95 -8.21
N TRP A 498 -3.23 20.74 -7.15
CA TRP A 498 -2.33 21.71 -6.55
C TRP A 498 -0.91 21.15 -6.44
N TRP A 499 0.08 22.03 -6.45
CA TRP A 499 1.48 21.66 -6.29
C TRP A 499 1.78 21.03 -4.91
N GLU A 500 1.09 21.51 -3.89
CA GLU A 500 1.18 20.96 -2.52
C GLU A 500 0.71 19.51 -2.47
N HIS A 501 -0.37 19.16 -3.20
CA HIS A 501 -0.88 17.80 -3.27
C HIS A 501 0.04 16.89 -4.10
N LEU A 502 0.70 17.40 -5.14
CA LEU A 502 1.76 16.66 -5.83
C LEU A 502 2.91 16.34 -4.87
N TRP A 503 3.33 17.31 -4.05
CA TRP A 503 4.36 17.06 -3.05
C TRP A 503 3.90 16.07 -1.97
N MET A 504 2.73 16.27 -1.35
CA MET A 504 2.17 15.40 -0.32
C MET A 504 1.98 13.95 -0.76
N SER A 505 1.77 13.72 -2.05
CA SER A 505 1.60 12.38 -2.62
C SER A 505 2.82 11.48 -2.40
N MET A 506 4.02 12.04 -2.36
CA MET A 506 5.25 11.26 -2.16
C MET A 506 5.36 10.70 -0.75
N PRO A 507 5.37 11.51 0.33
CA PRO A 507 5.38 10.96 1.68
C PRO A 507 4.16 10.08 1.96
N GLN A 508 2.98 10.38 1.39
CA GLN A 508 1.78 9.56 1.58
C GLN A 508 1.97 8.12 1.07
N LEU A 509 2.49 7.96 -0.15
CA LEU A 509 2.77 6.64 -0.70
C LEU A 509 3.93 5.93 0.01
N GLN A 510 4.94 6.66 0.43
CA GLN A 510 6.07 6.11 1.19
C GLN A 510 5.64 5.61 2.57
N ASN A 511 4.79 6.36 3.29
CA ASN A 511 4.24 5.96 4.59
C ASN A 511 3.33 4.72 4.49
N LEU A 512 2.48 4.65 3.46
CA LEU A 512 1.68 3.46 3.13
C LEU A 512 2.55 2.24 2.86
N ALA A 513 3.57 2.41 2.02
CA ALA A 513 4.49 1.36 1.64
C ALA A 513 5.26 0.79 2.84
N LEU A 514 5.76 1.66 3.75
CA LEU A 514 6.38 1.25 5.01
C LEU A 514 5.41 0.54 5.95
N SER A 515 4.11 0.77 5.80
CA SER A 515 3.05 0.16 6.59
C SER A 515 2.38 -1.05 5.90
N GLY A 516 3.07 -1.68 4.94
CA GLY A 516 2.68 -2.92 4.29
C GLY A 516 1.73 -2.76 3.09
N VAL A 517 1.29 -1.54 2.76
CA VAL A 517 0.42 -1.26 1.60
C VAL A 517 1.29 -0.79 0.43
N ALA A 518 1.99 -1.73 -0.18
CA ALA A 518 2.94 -1.45 -1.26
C ALA A 518 2.26 -1.19 -2.62
N TRP A 519 1.04 -1.70 -2.84
CA TRP A 519 0.26 -1.45 -4.05
C TRP A 519 -0.71 -0.30 -3.80
N ALA A 520 -0.20 0.91 -3.97
CA ALA A 520 -0.95 2.14 -3.78
C ALA A 520 -0.65 3.17 -4.87
N GLY A 521 -1.51 4.17 -5.01
CA GLY A 521 -1.29 5.29 -5.91
C GLY A 521 -2.26 6.43 -5.69
N VAL A 522 -1.89 7.60 -6.22
CA VAL A 522 -2.69 8.82 -6.16
C VAL A 522 -3.27 9.16 -7.52
N ASP A 523 -4.27 10.01 -7.57
CA ASP A 523 -4.81 10.53 -8.83
C ASP A 523 -3.82 11.48 -9.50
N VAL A 524 -3.30 11.08 -10.66
CA VAL A 524 -2.35 11.86 -11.45
C VAL A 524 -3.03 13.09 -12.02
N GLY A 525 -2.49 14.26 -11.75
CA GLY A 525 -3.02 15.55 -12.15
C GLY A 525 -3.92 16.20 -11.09
N GLY A 526 -4.34 15.45 -10.08
CA GLY A 526 -5.25 15.87 -9.02
C GLY A 526 -6.72 15.70 -9.41
N PHE A 527 -7.55 15.25 -8.45
CA PHE A 527 -8.99 15.04 -8.64
C PHE A 527 -9.76 16.36 -8.57
N GLY A 528 -9.61 17.09 -7.46
CA GLY A 528 -10.35 18.33 -7.21
C GLY A 528 -9.70 19.57 -7.83
N GLY A 529 -10.49 20.41 -8.45
CA GLY A 529 -10.04 21.68 -9.03
C GLY A 529 -9.47 21.55 -10.46
N ASP A 530 -9.10 22.70 -11.02
CA ASP A 530 -8.57 22.79 -12.38
C ASP A 530 -7.05 22.65 -12.41
N THR A 531 -6.56 21.61 -13.04
CA THR A 531 -5.12 21.48 -13.34
C THR A 531 -4.69 22.39 -14.48
N ASN A 532 -3.39 22.49 -14.71
CA ASN A 532 -2.80 23.15 -15.89
C ASN A 532 -1.75 22.23 -16.55
N GLY A 533 -1.26 22.62 -17.72
CA GLY A 533 -0.39 21.75 -18.52
C GLY A 533 0.91 21.39 -17.80
N GLU A 534 1.56 22.34 -17.12
CA GLU A 534 2.80 22.06 -16.38
C GLU A 534 2.57 21.12 -15.20
N LEU A 535 1.54 21.37 -14.39
CA LEU A 535 1.22 20.54 -13.24
C LEU A 535 0.87 19.10 -13.67
N LEU A 536 0.05 18.93 -14.73
CA LEU A 536 -0.28 17.62 -15.27
C LEU A 536 0.97 16.88 -15.76
N ALA A 537 1.84 17.55 -16.50
CA ALA A 537 3.08 16.96 -17.01
C ALA A 537 4.01 16.54 -15.86
N ARG A 538 4.25 17.43 -14.89
CA ARG A 538 5.07 17.10 -13.70
C ARG A 538 4.45 16.01 -12.83
N TRP A 539 3.13 15.99 -12.70
CA TRP A 539 2.47 14.89 -12.01
C TRP A 539 2.57 13.56 -12.77
N THR A 540 2.55 13.61 -14.10
CA THR A 540 2.77 12.42 -14.92
C THR A 540 4.22 11.91 -14.78
N GLU A 541 5.22 12.80 -14.71
CA GLU A 541 6.62 12.45 -14.43
C GLU A 541 6.79 11.70 -13.10
N PHE A 542 5.98 11.99 -12.09
CA PHE A 542 5.92 11.24 -10.84
C PHE A 542 5.05 9.99 -10.98
N GLY A 543 3.85 10.13 -11.56
CA GLY A 543 2.82 9.11 -11.62
C GLY A 543 3.26 7.81 -12.30
N VAL A 544 4.13 7.91 -13.30
CA VAL A 544 4.64 6.75 -14.06
C VAL A 544 5.54 5.83 -13.23
N PHE A 545 6.04 6.29 -12.09
CA PHE A 545 6.86 5.50 -11.16
C PHE A 545 6.08 4.98 -9.94
N GLN A 546 4.79 5.31 -9.82
CA GLN A 546 3.95 4.76 -8.76
C GLN A 546 3.58 3.30 -9.06
N PRO A 547 3.36 2.46 -8.05
CA PRO A 547 2.83 1.10 -8.24
C PRO A 547 1.51 1.07 -9.02
N TYR A 548 0.63 2.05 -8.79
CA TYR A 548 -0.60 2.29 -9.51
C TYR A 548 -0.56 3.65 -10.20
N CYS A 549 -0.92 3.73 -11.49
CA CYS A 549 -0.85 4.95 -12.28
C CYS A 549 -2.18 5.21 -12.99
N ARG A 550 -3.00 6.07 -12.38
CA ARG A 550 -4.31 6.48 -12.92
C ARG A 550 -4.40 8.01 -12.97
N ASN A 551 -4.76 8.55 -14.13
CA ASN A 551 -5.22 9.92 -14.25
C ASN A 551 -6.72 9.97 -13.91
N HIS A 552 -7.12 10.88 -13.01
CA HIS A 552 -8.51 11.03 -12.59
C HIS A 552 -8.80 12.48 -12.21
N THR A 553 -10.00 12.98 -12.56
CA THR A 553 -10.45 14.34 -12.22
C THR A 553 -11.96 14.41 -12.08
N THR A 554 -12.44 15.37 -11.28
CA THR A 554 -13.86 15.53 -10.94
C THR A 554 -14.67 16.24 -12.04
N ILE A 555 -15.97 16.14 -11.93
CA ILE A 555 -16.94 16.82 -12.78
C ILE A 555 -16.84 18.35 -12.62
N GLY A 556 -17.13 19.09 -13.70
CA GLY A 556 -17.11 20.54 -13.68
C GLY A 556 -15.73 21.18 -13.81
N THR A 557 -14.65 20.37 -13.83
CA THR A 557 -13.27 20.81 -14.01
C THR A 557 -12.82 20.64 -15.47
N ARG A 558 -11.66 21.21 -15.80
CA ARG A 558 -11.01 21.01 -17.11
C ARG A 558 -10.77 19.54 -17.38
N ARG A 559 -10.81 19.15 -18.66
CA ARG A 559 -10.31 17.87 -19.11
C ARG A 559 -8.83 17.75 -18.78
N GLN A 560 -8.38 16.55 -18.41
CA GLN A 560 -6.96 16.31 -18.09
C GLN A 560 -6.42 14.99 -18.66
N GLU A 561 -7.04 14.47 -19.71
CA GLU A 561 -6.42 13.45 -20.55
C GLU A 561 -5.04 13.96 -21.02
N PRO A 562 -4.05 13.11 -21.25
CA PRO A 562 -2.67 13.52 -21.56
C PRO A 562 -2.50 14.57 -22.66
N TRP A 563 -3.48 14.68 -23.55
CA TRP A 563 -3.51 15.65 -24.67
C TRP A 563 -4.28 16.94 -24.40
N ALA A 564 -4.90 17.09 -23.24
CA ALA A 564 -5.86 18.16 -22.96
C ALA A 564 -5.25 19.58 -23.06
N PHE A 565 -3.95 19.71 -22.84
CA PHE A 565 -3.25 21.00 -22.87
C PHE A 565 -2.35 21.19 -24.09
N GLY A 566 -2.35 20.23 -25.05
CA GLY A 566 -1.53 20.31 -26.27
C GLY A 566 -0.03 20.26 -25.98
N GLU A 567 0.76 20.66 -26.98
CA GLU A 567 2.21 20.71 -26.88
C GLU A 567 2.71 21.88 -26.02
N PRO A 568 3.83 21.74 -25.24
CA PRO A 568 4.69 20.53 -25.18
C PRO A 568 4.19 19.46 -24.21
N TYR A 569 3.12 19.69 -23.47
CA TYR A 569 2.67 18.85 -22.35
C TYR A 569 2.19 17.46 -22.81
N GLU A 570 1.53 17.40 -23.98
CA GLU A 570 1.10 16.13 -24.57
C GLU A 570 2.32 15.22 -24.88
N SER A 571 3.37 15.78 -25.46
CA SER A 571 4.60 15.02 -25.74
C SER A 571 5.27 14.52 -24.48
N VAL A 572 5.35 15.36 -23.41
CA VAL A 572 5.89 14.96 -22.11
C VAL A 572 5.09 13.80 -21.51
N CYS A 573 3.78 13.94 -21.40
CA CYS A 573 2.92 12.87 -20.88
C CYS A 573 3.07 11.58 -21.70
N ARG A 574 3.11 11.68 -23.03
CA ARG A 574 3.27 10.52 -23.93
C ARG A 574 4.57 9.78 -23.67
N GLU A 575 5.71 10.48 -23.61
CA GLU A 575 7.02 9.85 -23.43
C GLU A 575 7.17 9.28 -22.01
N MET A 576 6.65 9.93 -21.00
CA MET A 576 6.64 9.38 -19.63
C MET A 576 5.77 8.11 -19.53
N ILE A 577 4.58 8.11 -20.11
CA ILE A 577 3.72 6.93 -20.13
C ILE A 577 4.36 5.78 -20.93
N LYS A 578 5.07 6.08 -22.04
CA LYS A 578 5.87 5.08 -22.76
C LYS A 578 7.03 4.53 -21.93
N LEU A 579 7.67 5.37 -21.11
CA LEU A 579 8.70 4.91 -20.18
C LEU A 579 8.13 3.91 -19.17
N ARG A 580 6.95 4.22 -18.58
CA ARG A 580 6.25 3.26 -17.71
C ARG A 580 5.98 1.94 -18.42
N GLN A 581 5.46 1.98 -19.64
CA GLN A 581 5.16 0.77 -20.41
C GLN A 581 6.41 -0.09 -20.62
N ARG A 582 7.55 0.53 -20.86
CA ARG A 582 8.83 -0.18 -20.97
C ARG A 582 9.34 -0.71 -19.63
N LEU A 583 9.02 -0.06 -18.51
CA LEU A 583 9.42 -0.48 -17.16
C LEU A 583 8.53 -1.59 -16.58
N LEU A 584 7.49 -2.05 -17.27
CA LEU A 584 6.59 -3.09 -16.75
C LEU A 584 7.30 -4.38 -16.33
N PRO A 585 8.30 -4.93 -17.06
CA PRO A 585 9.05 -6.11 -16.60
C PRO A 585 9.78 -5.87 -15.28
N TYR A 586 10.31 -4.67 -15.07
CA TYR A 586 10.93 -4.26 -13.80
C TYR A 586 9.90 -4.14 -12.69
N LEU A 587 8.81 -3.39 -12.91
CA LEU A 587 7.73 -3.22 -11.95
C LEU A 587 7.12 -4.57 -11.54
N TYR A 588 6.87 -5.46 -12.49
CA TYR A 588 6.30 -6.78 -12.21
C TYR A 588 7.24 -7.65 -11.38
N SER A 589 8.54 -7.53 -11.61
CA SER A 589 9.55 -8.19 -10.78
C SER A 589 9.58 -7.64 -9.35
N LEU A 590 9.35 -6.34 -9.15
CA LEU A 590 9.19 -5.74 -7.82
C LEU A 590 7.91 -6.22 -7.12
N PHE A 591 6.83 -6.47 -7.87
CA PHE A 591 5.62 -7.08 -7.31
C PHE A 591 5.85 -8.52 -6.86
N ASP A 592 6.65 -9.32 -7.57
CA ASP A 592 7.07 -10.65 -7.10
C ASP A 592 7.90 -10.56 -5.80
N GLU A 593 8.83 -9.62 -5.71
CA GLU A 593 9.56 -9.39 -4.46
C GLU A 593 8.60 -9.00 -3.33
N CYS A 594 7.71 -8.05 -3.56
CA CYS A 594 6.70 -7.61 -2.59
C CYS A 594 5.79 -8.78 -2.16
N HIS A 595 5.31 -9.58 -3.10
CA HIS A 595 4.48 -10.75 -2.82
C HIS A 595 5.18 -11.76 -1.91
N ARG A 596 6.47 -11.98 -2.08
CA ARG A 596 7.25 -12.95 -1.29
C ARG A 596 7.71 -12.39 0.05
N THR A 597 8.08 -11.11 0.10
CA THR A 597 8.80 -10.53 1.25
C THR A 597 8.11 -9.32 1.87
N GLY A 598 7.05 -8.80 1.26
CA GLY A 598 6.41 -7.55 1.69
C GLY A 598 7.22 -6.29 1.38
N ALA A 599 8.39 -6.40 0.76
CA ALA A 599 9.22 -5.23 0.46
C ALA A 599 8.44 -4.19 -0.35
N PRO A 600 8.52 -2.91 0.02
CA PRO A 600 7.88 -1.84 -0.73
C PRO A 600 8.33 -1.78 -2.19
N ILE A 601 7.44 -1.42 -3.10
CA ILE A 601 7.76 -1.18 -4.51
C ILE A 601 8.33 0.24 -4.66
N LEU A 602 7.62 1.23 -4.13
CA LEU A 602 8.08 2.59 -3.95
C LEU A 602 8.68 2.69 -2.53
N ARG A 603 10.00 2.84 -2.42
CA ARG A 603 10.75 2.73 -1.16
C ARG A 603 11.26 4.09 -0.70
N PRO A 604 11.01 4.51 0.55
CA PRO A 604 11.78 5.58 1.17
C PRO A 604 13.28 5.21 1.20
N LEU A 605 14.16 6.18 1.10
CA LEU A 605 15.61 5.93 1.14
C LEU A 605 16.03 5.22 2.43
N LEU A 606 15.41 5.56 3.57
CA LEU A 606 15.68 4.94 4.87
C LEU A 606 15.42 3.42 4.91
N PHE A 607 14.62 2.88 3.99
CA PHE A 607 14.35 1.45 3.92
C PHE A 607 15.59 0.65 3.48
N GLU A 608 16.38 1.20 2.57
CA GLU A 608 17.62 0.60 2.06
C GLU A 608 18.88 1.13 2.79
N TYR A 609 18.80 2.34 3.39
CA TYR A 609 19.92 3.01 4.06
C TYR A 609 19.57 3.46 5.49
N PRO A 610 19.20 2.53 6.39
CA PRO A 610 18.72 2.87 7.73
C PRO A 610 19.81 3.44 8.66
N GLU A 611 21.08 3.27 8.33
CA GLU A 611 22.20 3.83 9.09
C GLU A 611 22.53 5.30 8.72
N ASP A 612 21.93 5.79 7.63
CA ASP A 612 22.12 7.15 7.14
C ASP A 612 20.95 8.04 7.55
N GLU A 613 21.12 8.80 8.63
CA GLU A 613 20.09 9.68 9.17
C GLU A 613 19.60 10.75 8.18
N THR A 614 20.37 11.09 7.13
CA THR A 614 19.92 12.02 6.09
C THR A 614 18.70 11.51 5.36
N THR A 615 18.56 10.18 5.27
CA THR A 615 17.45 9.52 4.58
C THR A 615 16.14 9.59 5.35
N TYR A 616 16.16 9.90 6.66
CA TYR A 616 14.98 9.89 7.53
C TYR A 616 13.98 10.99 7.19
N THR A 617 14.46 12.07 6.59
CA THR A 617 13.66 13.23 6.18
C THR A 617 13.63 13.46 4.67
N ALA A 618 14.16 12.50 3.88
CA ALA A 618 14.12 12.54 2.42
C ALA A 618 12.73 12.10 1.92
N ASP A 619 11.71 12.92 2.11
CA ASP A 619 10.31 12.62 1.84
C ASP A 619 9.83 13.07 0.44
N ASP A 620 10.64 13.83 -0.29
CA ASP A 620 10.36 14.34 -1.64
C ASP A 620 11.15 13.62 -2.75
N GLU A 621 11.79 12.50 -2.42
CA GLU A 621 12.45 11.56 -3.33
C GLU A 621 12.35 10.13 -2.79
N PHE A 622 12.45 9.15 -3.66
CA PHE A 622 12.26 7.75 -3.30
C PHE A 622 13.02 6.82 -4.25
N LEU A 623 13.14 5.55 -3.86
CA LEU A 623 13.59 4.48 -4.73
C LEU A 623 12.39 3.71 -5.32
N LEU A 624 12.42 3.41 -6.61
CA LEU A 624 11.60 2.38 -7.22
C LEU A 624 12.41 1.07 -7.21
N GLY A 625 12.00 0.13 -6.36
CA GLY A 625 12.86 -0.99 -5.98
C GLY A 625 14.09 -0.50 -5.21
N ASP A 626 15.26 -1.07 -5.51
CA ASP A 626 16.56 -0.68 -4.95
C ASP A 626 17.51 -0.06 -6.01
N VAL A 627 17.03 0.14 -7.24
CA VAL A 627 17.83 0.50 -8.40
C VAL A 627 17.59 1.92 -8.91
N LEU A 628 16.33 2.37 -8.96
CA LEU A 628 15.95 3.65 -9.55
C LEU A 628 15.63 4.67 -8.44
N LEU A 629 16.42 5.74 -8.31
CA LEU A 629 16.10 6.88 -7.48
C LEU A 629 15.35 7.91 -8.31
N VAL A 630 14.17 8.31 -7.82
CA VAL A 630 13.23 9.23 -8.48
C VAL A 630 13.05 10.46 -7.61
N ALA A 631 13.35 11.64 -8.15
CA ALA A 631 13.25 12.91 -7.46
C ALA A 631 12.47 13.93 -8.32
N PRO A 632 11.11 13.95 -8.24
CA PRO A 632 10.27 14.79 -9.09
C PRO A 632 10.37 16.28 -8.76
N ILE A 633 10.10 17.13 -9.74
CA ILE A 633 9.86 18.56 -9.51
C ILE A 633 8.44 18.73 -8.94
N THR A 634 8.33 19.45 -7.82
CA THR A 634 7.07 19.68 -7.09
C THR A 634 6.69 21.15 -6.95
N ARG A 635 7.31 22.01 -7.73
CA ARG A 635 7.04 23.46 -7.71
C ARG A 635 6.97 24.01 -9.13
N PRO A 636 6.10 25.02 -9.38
CA PRO A 636 5.94 25.58 -10.72
C PRO A 636 7.17 26.36 -11.18
N GLY A 637 7.43 26.29 -12.49
CA GLY A 637 8.40 27.15 -13.17
C GLY A 637 9.85 26.91 -12.81
N ILE A 638 10.19 25.76 -12.20
CA ILE A 638 11.58 25.41 -11.87
C ILE A 638 12.05 24.17 -12.64
N GLU A 639 13.33 24.13 -12.92
CA GLU A 639 14.00 22.99 -13.59
C GLU A 639 15.20 22.48 -12.78
N TYR A 640 15.35 22.92 -11.56
CA TYR A 640 16.43 22.52 -10.67
C TYR A 640 15.89 22.15 -9.30
N ARG A 641 16.43 21.08 -8.72
CA ARG A 641 16.15 20.70 -7.33
C ARG A 641 17.37 20.09 -6.66
N HIS A 642 17.40 20.15 -5.34
CA HIS A 642 18.34 19.34 -4.56
C HIS A 642 17.89 17.88 -4.58
N VAL A 643 18.87 16.99 -4.71
CA VAL A 643 18.68 15.52 -4.62
C VAL A 643 19.77 14.98 -3.72
N TYR A 644 19.42 14.08 -2.83
CA TYR A 644 20.36 13.32 -2.03
C TYR A 644 20.60 11.96 -2.67
N LEU A 645 21.82 11.67 -3.04
CA LEU A 645 22.24 10.36 -3.52
C LEU A 645 22.93 9.63 -2.36
N PRO A 646 22.34 8.55 -1.80
CA PRO A 646 22.95 7.80 -0.71
C PRO A 646 24.20 7.04 -1.15
N GLU A 647 24.85 6.32 -0.23
CA GLU A 647 26.07 5.56 -0.51
C GLU A 647 25.95 4.68 -1.76
N GLY A 648 26.97 4.75 -2.63
CA GLY A 648 27.05 4.01 -3.88
C GLY A 648 27.38 4.88 -5.08
N THR A 649 27.51 4.24 -6.24
CA THR A 649 27.70 4.93 -7.51
C THR A 649 26.34 5.08 -8.21
N TRP A 650 26.01 6.28 -8.63
CA TRP A 650 24.76 6.64 -9.29
C TRP A 650 25.02 7.24 -10.67
N PHE A 651 24.12 7.00 -11.59
CA PHE A 651 24.15 7.56 -12.94
C PHE A 651 22.86 8.28 -13.25
N HIS A 652 22.96 9.52 -13.73
CA HIS A 652 21.78 10.21 -14.26
C HIS A 652 21.25 9.45 -15.48
N TYR A 653 19.97 9.08 -15.45
CA TYR A 653 19.35 8.18 -16.43
C TYR A 653 19.46 8.66 -17.88
N TYR A 654 19.31 9.97 -18.11
CA TYR A 654 19.30 10.53 -19.47
C TYR A 654 20.71 10.84 -19.98
N SER A 655 21.55 11.50 -19.18
CA SER A 655 22.88 11.94 -19.61
C SER A 655 23.99 10.89 -19.40
N GLY A 656 23.79 9.92 -18.49
CA GLY A 656 24.86 9.00 -18.08
C GLY A 656 25.91 9.64 -17.18
N GLU A 657 25.71 10.87 -16.68
CA GLU A 657 26.59 11.52 -15.73
C GLU A 657 26.70 10.71 -14.44
N ARG A 658 27.95 10.52 -13.96
CA ARG A 658 28.25 9.66 -12.81
C ARG A 658 28.44 10.48 -11.54
N PHE A 659 27.90 9.98 -10.43
CA PHE A 659 28.01 10.54 -9.09
C PHE A 659 28.42 9.47 -8.10
N GLU A 660 29.19 9.86 -7.08
CA GLU A 660 29.56 9.01 -5.94
C GLU A 660 28.86 9.54 -4.68
N GLY A 661 27.98 8.73 -4.10
CA GLY A 661 27.31 9.00 -2.83
C GLY A 661 28.14 8.56 -1.61
N PRO A 662 27.81 9.07 -0.39
CA PRO A 662 26.68 9.97 -0.12
C PRO A 662 26.99 11.42 -0.54
N VAL A 663 26.05 12.07 -1.25
CA VAL A 663 26.25 13.44 -1.74
C VAL A 663 24.91 14.15 -2.00
N HIS A 664 24.85 15.45 -1.68
CA HIS A 664 23.81 16.33 -2.18
C HIS A 664 24.22 16.97 -3.49
N ILE A 665 23.35 16.91 -4.48
CA ILE A 665 23.58 17.51 -5.79
C ILE A 665 22.47 18.52 -6.14
N LEU A 666 22.76 19.45 -7.03
CA LEU A 666 21.77 20.29 -7.69
C LEU A 666 21.45 19.67 -9.05
N ALA A 667 20.36 18.90 -9.10
CA ALA A 667 19.93 18.21 -10.30
C ALA A 667 19.21 19.18 -11.27
N HIS A 668 19.55 19.12 -12.55
CA HIS A 668 18.79 19.75 -13.63
C HIS A 668 17.75 18.76 -14.12
N ALA A 669 16.46 19.12 -14.03
CA ALA A 669 15.31 18.29 -14.39
C ALA A 669 14.33 19.12 -15.25
N PRO A 670 14.66 19.36 -16.52
CA PRO A 670 13.77 20.09 -17.43
C PRO A 670 12.47 19.29 -17.62
N LEU A 671 11.45 19.95 -18.12
CA LEU A 671 10.16 19.31 -18.37
C LEU A 671 10.32 18.13 -19.37
N GLY A 672 9.92 16.94 -18.98
CA GLY A 672 10.07 15.69 -19.74
C GLY A 672 11.29 14.86 -19.36
N GLU A 673 12.19 15.37 -18.53
CA GLU A 673 13.36 14.66 -18.01
C GLU A 673 13.43 14.83 -16.48
N PRO A 674 12.60 14.10 -15.70
CA PRO A 674 12.65 14.16 -14.24
C PRO A 674 14.04 13.75 -13.74
N ALA A 675 14.42 14.23 -12.55
CA ALA A 675 15.67 13.83 -11.91
C ALA A 675 15.58 12.33 -11.54
N LEU A 676 16.14 11.50 -12.39
CA LEU A 676 16.11 10.03 -12.33
C LEU A 676 17.55 9.51 -12.34
N TYR A 677 17.89 8.71 -11.32
CA TYR A 677 19.22 8.14 -11.15
C TYR A 677 19.17 6.63 -11.05
N VAL A 678 20.15 5.98 -11.69
CA VAL A 678 20.28 4.52 -11.72
C VAL A 678 21.47 4.11 -10.86
N ARG A 679 21.27 3.14 -9.99
CA ARG A 679 22.37 2.55 -9.22
C ARG A 679 23.33 1.78 -10.13
N GLY A 680 24.61 2.05 -9.98
CA GLY A 680 25.65 1.44 -10.81
C GLY A 680 25.64 -0.08 -10.78
N SER A 681 25.89 -0.69 -11.92
CA SER A 681 25.95 -2.14 -12.16
C SER A 681 24.64 -2.91 -11.87
N SER A 682 23.52 -2.21 -11.62
CA SER A 682 22.23 -2.87 -11.38
C SER A 682 21.43 -2.95 -12.68
N PRO A 683 21.16 -4.16 -13.23
CA PRO A 683 20.40 -4.31 -14.47
C PRO A 683 18.93 -3.95 -14.32
N ILE A 684 18.37 -3.19 -15.25
CA ILE A 684 16.94 -2.85 -15.30
C ILE A 684 16.31 -3.57 -16.48
N PRO A 685 15.42 -4.55 -16.26
CA PRO A 685 14.68 -5.19 -17.36
C PRO A 685 13.61 -4.23 -17.90
N MET A 686 13.63 -4.02 -19.22
CA MET A 686 12.75 -3.11 -19.93
C MET A 686 12.14 -3.81 -21.14
N GLY A 687 10.81 -3.74 -21.27
CA GLY A 687 10.09 -4.21 -22.44
C GLY A 687 10.24 -3.30 -23.66
N PRO A 688 9.74 -3.72 -24.81
CA PRO A 688 9.63 -2.87 -25.99
C PRO A 688 8.50 -1.86 -25.85
N HIS A 689 8.39 -0.94 -26.80
CA HIS A 689 7.22 -0.06 -26.87
C HIS A 689 5.97 -0.84 -27.26
N ALA A 690 4.89 -0.66 -26.52
CA ALA A 690 3.58 -1.23 -26.77
C ALA A 690 2.47 -0.21 -26.44
N ALA A 691 1.32 -0.32 -27.11
CA ALA A 691 0.18 0.55 -26.88
C ALA A 691 -0.63 0.10 -25.64
N HIS A 692 -0.47 -1.15 -25.23
CA HIS A 692 -1.06 -1.72 -24.02
C HIS A 692 -0.30 -2.99 -23.61
N THR A 693 -0.50 -3.42 -22.40
CA THR A 693 0.04 -4.68 -21.87
C THR A 693 -0.50 -5.87 -22.66
N GLY A 694 0.39 -6.76 -23.07
CA GLY A 694 0.01 -7.94 -23.86
C GLY A 694 -0.29 -7.68 -25.34
N GLU A 695 -0.01 -6.48 -25.88
CA GLU A 695 -0.07 -6.25 -27.34
C GLU A 695 0.90 -7.14 -28.11
N ARG A 696 2.06 -7.39 -27.53
CA ARG A 696 3.11 -8.26 -28.07
C ARG A 696 3.99 -8.79 -26.94
N PRO A 697 4.74 -9.87 -27.16
CA PRO A 697 5.77 -10.33 -26.24
C PRO A 697 6.82 -9.24 -25.95
N ASP A 698 7.50 -9.34 -24.81
CA ASP A 698 8.68 -8.52 -24.47
C ASP A 698 9.89 -9.00 -25.27
N ASP A 699 9.86 -8.78 -26.59
CA ASP A 699 10.86 -9.21 -27.57
C ASP A 699 11.33 -8.04 -28.45
N PRO A 700 12.63 -7.66 -28.38
CA PRO A 700 13.61 -8.09 -27.39
C PRO A 700 13.33 -7.50 -25.98
N LEU A 701 13.59 -8.28 -24.94
CA LEU A 701 13.74 -7.73 -23.59
C LEU A 701 15.08 -7.00 -23.49
N THR A 702 15.09 -5.76 -23.05
CA THR A 702 16.32 -4.98 -22.85
C THR A 702 16.74 -5.02 -21.38
N LEU A 703 17.99 -5.38 -21.11
CA LEU A 703 18.63 -5.21 -19.82
C LEU A 703 19.51 -3.96 -19.88
N LEU A 704 19.00 -2.87 -19.34
CA LEU A 704 19.72 -1.60 -19.26
C LEU A 704 20.68 -1.62 -18.07
N VAL A 705 21.98 -1.35 -18.31
CA VAL A 705 23.01 -1.35 -17.27
C VAL A 705 23.89 -0.12 -17.41
N TYR A 706 24.20 0.53 -16.28
CA TYR A 706 25.23 1.56 -16.14
C TYR A 706 26.40 0.96 -15.35
N PRO A 707 27.46 0.49 -16.03
CA PRO A 707 28.55 -0.20 -15.37
C PRO A 707 29.32 0.70 -14.41
N ALA A 708 29.51 0.25 -13.18
CA ALA A 708 30.33 0.86 -12.15
C ALA A 708 31.18 -0.19 -11.45
N LYS A 709 32.35 0.18 -10.94
CA LYS A 709 33.20 -0.73 -10.19
C LYS A 709 32.47 -1.36 -9.01
N GLY A 710 32.49 -2.68 -8.91
CA GLY A 710 31.76 -3.45 -7.91
C GLY A 710 30.71 -4.35 -8.54
N LYS A 711 29.74 -4.76 -7.73
CA LYS A 711 28.69 -5.71 -8.12
C LYS A 711 27.30 -5.12 -7.89
N GLY A 712 26.42 -5.30 -8.86
CA GLY A 712 25.00 -5.05 -8.74
C GLY A 712 24.18 -6.26 -9.22
N GLU A 713 22.95 -6.33 -8.78
CA GLU A 713 22.07 -7.46 -9.07
C GLU A 713 20.64 -6.97 -9.28
N SER A 714 19.84 -7.75 -10.00
CA SER A 714 18.41 -7.61 -10.10
C SER A 714 17.75 -8.98 -10.33
N THR A 715 16.46 -9.04 -10.18
CA THR A 715 15.66 -10.24 -10.52
C THR A 715 14.69 -9.88 -11.63
N LEU A 716 14.58 -10.75 -12.62
CA LEU A 716 13.52 -10.74 -13.61
C LEU A 716 12.50 -11.80 -13.25
N TYR A 717 11.24 -11.40 -13.11
CA TYR A 717 10.11 -12.29 -12.88
C TYR A 717 9.09 -12.15 -13.99
N GLU A 718 8.56 -13.30 -14.44
CA GLU A 718 7.54 -13.38 -15.48
C GLU A 718 6.62 -14.57 -15.21
N ASP A 719 5.36 -14.43 -15.60
CA ASP A 719 4.36 -15.50 -15.63
C ASP A 719 3.33 -15.20 -16.74
N ALA A 720 2.19 -15.85 -16.73
CA ALA A 720 1.13 -15.63 -17.72
C ALA A 720 0.46 -14.23 -17.63
N GLY A 721 0.83 -13.38 -16.67
CA GLY A 721 0.26 -12.05 -16.44
C GLY A 721 -1.15 -12.05 -15.86
N ASN A 722 -1.78 -13.21 -15.72
CA ASN A 722 -3.08 -13.44 -15.09
C ASN A 722 -3.22 -14.94 -14.72
N GLY A 723 -4.27 -15.29 -13.94
CA GLY A 723 -4.45 -16.64 -13.43
C GLY A 723 -3.53 -16.97 -12.25
N PHE A 724 -3.58 -18.20 -11.77
CA PHE A 724 -2.92 -18.63 -10.54
C PHE A 724 -1.84 -19.70 -10.76
N GLY A 725 -1.45 -19.98 -12.01
CA GLY A 725 -0.40 -20.95 -12.32
C GLY A 725 0.94 -20.65 -11.63
N TYR A 726 1.20 -19.36 -11.29
CA TYR A 726 2.40 -18.99 -10.55
C TYR A 726 2.49 -19.64 -9.16
N GLU A 727 1.36 -19.89 -8.50
CA GLU A 727 1.31 -20.59 -7.22
C GLU A 727 1.66 -22.07 -7.35
N GLU A 728 1.51 -22.64 -8.55
CA GLU A 728 1.82 -24.02 -8.92
C GLU A 728 3.21 -24.15 -9.58
N GLY A 729 4.00 -23.07 -9.62
CA GLY A 729 5.35 -23.06 -10.20
C GLY A 729 5.41 -22.64 -11.66
N GLU A 730 4.30 -22.22 -12.27
CA GLU A 730 4.24 -21.68 -13.64
C GLU A 730 4.67 -20.21 -13.67
N TYR A 731 5.89 -19.96 -13.29
CA TYR A 731 6.58 -18.67 -13.40
C TYR A 731 7.99 -18.86 -13.97
N ALA A 732 8.62 -17.78 -14.40
CA ALA A 732 10.03 -17.67 -14.71
C ALA A 732 10.67 -16.63 -13.78
N ARG A 733 11.62 -17.04 -12.95
CA ARG A 733 12.42 -16.13 -12.13
C ARG A 733 13.89 -16.32 -12.45
N ARG A 734 14.56 -15.22 -12.74
CA ARG A 734 15.97 -15.23 -13.15
C ARG A 734 16.74 -14.13 -12.44
N ARG A 735 17.80 -14.50 -11.72
CA ARG A 735 18.74 -13.54 -11.13
C ARG A 735 19.69 -13.06 -12.22
N ILE A 736 19.90 -11.74 -12.28
CA ILE A 736 20.81 -11.10 -13.20
C ILE A 736 21.82 -10.32 -12.38
N SER A 737 23.12 -10.53 -12.60
CA SER A 737 24.17 -9.81 -11.91
C SER A 737 25.13 -9.18 -12.90
N CYS A 738 25.65 -8.00 -12.55
CA CYS A 738 26.72 -7.32 -13.25
C CYS A 738 27.85 -7.04 -12.28
N GLU A 739 29.06 -7.40 -12.64
CA GLU A 739 30.27 -7.18 -11.86
C GLU A 739 31.31 -6.49 -12.74
N VAL A 740 31.86 -5.37 -12.26
CA VAL A 740 32.87 -4.58 -12.96
C VAL A 740 34.14 -4.55 -12.14
N SER A 741 35.22 -5.03 -12.72
CA SER A 741 36.61 -4.86 -12.26
C SER A 741 37.34 -3.83 -13.13
N ASP A 742 38.65 -3.63 -12.90
CA ASP A 742 39.41 -2.58 -13.61
C ASP A 742 39.39 -2.76 -15.15
N ASP A 743 39.44 -4.01 -15.64
CA ASP A 743 39.61 -4.35 -17.07
C ASP A 743 38.46 -5.18 -17.63
N HIS A 744 37.51 -5.63 -16.79
CA HIS A 744 36.48 -6.57 -17.17
C HIS A 744 35.13 -6.20 -16.61
N LEU A 745 34.12 -6.35 -17.43
CA LEU A 745 32.72 -6.35 -17.04
C LEU A 745 32.15 -7.74 -17.29
N THR A 746 31.53 -8.32 -16.27
CA THR A 746 30.88 -9.64 -16.37
C THR A 746 29.40 -9.49 -16.07
N ILE A 747 28.54 -9.92 -16.99
CA ILE A 747 27.09 -10.06 -16.74
C ILE A 747 26.75 -11.55 -16.70
N ARG A 748 26.01 -11.94 -15.68
CA ARG A 748 25.53 -13.32 -15.53
C ARG A 748 24.01 -13.32 -15.48
N LEU A 749 23.38 -13.99 -16.42
CA LEU A 749 22.00 -14.37 -16.35
C LEU A 749 21.96 -15.76 -15.71
N GLY A 750 21.43 -15.87 -14.49
CA GLY A 750 21.34 -17.13 -13.76
C GLY A 750 20.42 -18.15 -14.44
N GLU A 751 20.31 -19.33 -13.87
CA GLU A 751 19.34 -20.34 -14.28
C GLU A 751 17.90 -19.82 -14.12
N ARG A 752 17.05 -20.10 -15.08
CA ARG A 752 15.62 -19.79 -15.00
C ARG A 752 14.93 -20.79 -14.07
N GLN A 753 14.36 -20.28 -12.99
CA GLN A 753 13.55 -21.04 -12.04
C GLN A 753 12.09 -21.03 -12.48
N GLY A 754 11.35 -22.12 -12.20
CA GLY A 754 9.95 -22.27 -12.57
C GLY A 754 9.77 -22.87 -13.97
N SER A 755 8.52 -23.12 -14.35
CA SER A 755 8.16 -23.83 -15.58
C SER A 755 7.66 -22.94 -16.72
N PHE A 756 7.37 -21.66 -16.45
CA PHE A 756 6.93 -20.71 -17.47
C PHE A 756 8.04 -20.44 -18.50
N VAL A 757 7.69 -20.45 -19.77
CA VAL A 757 8.61 -20.17 -20.88
C VAL A 757 8.18 -18.86 -21.54
N PRO A 758 8.96 -17.77 -21.40
CA PRO A 758 8.67 -16.52 -22.09
C PRO A 758 8.63 -16.69 -23.61
N GLU A 759 7.75 -15.99 -24.28
CA GLU A 759 7.59 -16.09 -25.73
C GLU A 759 8.67 -15.34 -26.53
N ARG A 760 9.53 -14.57 -25.88
CA ARG A 760 10.62 -13.85 -26.54
C ARG A 760 11.70 -14.78 -27.08
N GLN A 761 12.42 -14.28 -28.09
CA GLN A 761 13.57 -14.94 -28.68
C GLN A 761 14.89 -14.28 -28.29
N GLU A 762 14.89 -12.99 -28.00
CA GLU A 762 16.08 -12.17 -27.78
C GLU A 762 16.09 -11.42 -26.45
N ILE A 763 17.26 -11.38 -25.80
CA ILE A 763 17.60 -10.48 -24.71
C ILE A 763 18.70 -9.54 -25.20
N ARG A 764 18.49 -8.24 -25.08
CA ARG A 764 19.44 -7.20 -25.44
C ARG A 764 20.08 -6.60 -24.20
N LEU A 765 21.39 -6.72 -24.06
CA LEU A 765 22.16 -5.98 -23.07
C LEU A 765 22.47 -4.59 -23.64
N GLU A 766 22.12 -3.55 -22.93
CA GLU A 766 22.43 -2.14 -23.25
C GLU A 766 23.34 -1.57 -22.16
N LEU A 767 24.66 -1.48 -22.45
CA LEU A 767 25.70 -1.07 -21.52
C LEU A 767 26.00 0.41 -21.73
N ARG A 768 25.40 1.27 -20.94
CA ARG A 768 25.56 2.73 -21.01
C ARG A 768 26.95 3.18 -20.57
N GLY A 769 27.51 4.15 -21.27
CA GLY A 769 28.87 4.67 -20.98
C GLY A 769 30.01 3.79 -21.52
N ILE A 770 29.73 2.61 -22.04
CA ILE A 770 30.71 1.77 -22.75
C ILE A 770 30.62 2.08 -24.24
N THR A 771 31.63 2.71 -24.81
CA THR A 771 31.68 3.11 -26.22
C THR A 771 32.62 2.25 -27.06
N THR A 772 33.54 1.55 -26.40
CA THR A 772 34.50 0.64 -27.03
C THR A 772 34.71 -0.57 -26.16
N ALA A 773 34.93 -1.74 -26.74
CA ALA A 773 35.36 -2.95 -26.08
C ALA A 773 36.50 -3.58 -26.87
N GLN A 774 37.49 -4.13 -26.19
CA GLN A 774 38.61 -4.86 -26.81
C GLN A 774 38.17 -6.29 -27.24
N GLY A 775 37.16 -6.82 -26.56
CA GLY A 775 36.56 -8.12 -26.88
C GLY A 775 35.24 -8.32 -26.08
N VAL A 776 34.36 -9.13 -26.66
CA VAL A 776 33.15 -9.61 -26.02
C VAL A 776 33.09 -11.12 -26.18
N THR A 777 32.80 -11.84 -25.10
CA THR A 777 32.53 -13.29 -25.16
C THR A 777 31.19 -13.62 -24.54
N VAL A 778 30.53 -14.62 -25.09
CA VAL A 778 29.31 -15.22 -24.56
C VAL A 778 29.57 -16.70 -24.32
N ASN A 779 29.51 -17.11 -23.05
CA ASN A 779 29.85 -18.48 -22.64
C ASN A 779 31.21 -18.95 -23.14
N ASP A 780 32.23 -18.07 -23.00
CA ASP A 780 33.63 -18.26 -23.45
C ASP A 780 33.82 -18.30 -24.98
N GLU A 781 32.80 -18.11 -25.79
CA GLU A 781 32.88 -17.98 -27.26
C GLU A 781 32.95 -16.50 -27.65
N GLU A 782 33.84 -16.17 -28.61
CA GLU A 782 33.98 -14.82 -29.13
C GLU A 782 32.65 -14.34 -29.77
N HIS A 783 32.20 -13.17 -29.38
CA HIS A 783 30.95 -12.57 -29.84
C HIS A 783 31.21 -11.13 -30.33
N ALA A 784 30.79 -10.85 -31.56
CA ALA A 784 30.88 -9.48 -32.05
C ALA A 784 29.76 -8.63 -31.42
N PRO A 785 30.06 -7.45 -30.83
CA PRO A 785 28.99 -6.56 -30.36
C PRO A 785 28.16 -6.09 -31.57
N ASP A 786 26.85 -6.02 -31.39
CA ASP A 786 25.94 -5.70 -32.47
C ASP A 786 26.08 -4.25 -32.93
N ARG A 787 26.26 -3.33 -31.99
CA ARG A 787 26.29 -1.89 -32.26
C ARG A 787 26.85 -1.07 -31.09
N VAL A 788 27.53 0.01 -31.44
CA VAL A 788 27.79 1.13 -30.51
C VAL A 788 26.99 2.33 -31.00
N GLU A 789 25.90 2.65 -30.31
CA GLU A 789 25.03 3.76 -30.67
C GLU A 789 24.64 4.57 -29.43
N GLY A 790 24.58 5.91 -29.55
CA GLY A 790 24.15 6.77 -28.45
C GLY A 790 24.98 6.67 -27.16
N GLY A 791 26.25 6.22 -27.23
CA GLY A 791 27.11 6.07 -26.05
C GLY A 791 26.90 4.76 -25.28
N ALA A 792 26.27 3.74 -25.91
CA ALA A 792 26.06 2.42 -25.32
C ALA A 792 26.56 1.29 -26.21
N LEU A 793 27.19 0.29 -25.60
CA LEU A 793 27.49 -0.99 -26.25
C LEU A 793 26.30 -1.91 -26.14
N THR A 794 25.87 -2.49 -27.27
CA THR A 794 24.76 -3.45 -27.31
C THR A 794 25.26 -4.85 -27.63
N VAL A 795 24.76 -5.84 -26.89
CA VAL A 795 25.02 -7.27 -27.10
C VAL A 795 23.68 -8.00 -27.11
N THR A 796 23.36 -8.69 -28.21
CA THR A 796 22.14 -9.48 -28.34
C THR A 796 22.42 -10.95 -28.02
N LEU A 797 21.60 -11.52 -27.15
CA LEU A 797 21.64 -12.90 -26.69
C LEU A 797 20.36 -13.62 -27.10
N GLY A 798 20.43 -14.92 -27.32
CA GLY A 798 19.23 -15.77 -27.42
C GLY A 798 18.58 -15.96 -26.04
N GLU A 799 17.28 -16.15 -26.01
CA GLU A 799 16.58 -16.55 -24.78
C GLU A 799 16.85 -18.02 -24.47
N GLU A 800 17.54 -18.29 -23.40
CA GLU A 800 17.88 -19.65 -22.96
C GLU A 800 17.52 -19.84 -21.48
N ALA A 801 17.10 -21.07 -21.10
CA ALA A 801 16.82 -21.39 -19.70
C ALA A 801 18.10 -21.58 -18.86
N THR A 802 19.20 -21.97 -19.52
CA THR A 802 20.50 -22.21 -18.91
C THR A 802 21.21 -20.91 -18.55
N PRO A 803 22.13 -20.94 -17.56
CA PRO A 803 22.93 -19.76 -17.23
C PRO A 803 23.74 -19.24 -18.43
N THR A 804 23.72 -17.94 -18.62
CA THR A 804 24.50 -17.27 -19.66
C THR A 804 25.49 -16.29 -19.01
N ARG A 805 26.74 -16.33 -19.48
CA ARG A 805 27.81 -15.42 -19.02
C ARG A 805 28.29 -14.58 -20.20
N VAL A 806 28.25 -13.27 -20.00
CA VAL A 806 28.80 -12.31 -20.96
C VAL A 806 29.98 -11.61 -20.31
N GLU A 807 31.11 -11.61 -20.97
CA GLU A 807 32.30 -10.87 -20.56
C GLU A 807 32.63 -9.81 -21.60
N VAL A 808 32.92 -8.62 -21.13
CA VAL A 808 33.36 -7.49 -21.95
C VAL A 808 34.72 -7.05 -21.42
N ILE A 809 35.73 -7.06 -22.28
CA ILE A 809 37.07 -6.54 -22.00
C ILE A 809 37.06 -5.05 -22.32
N LEU A 810 37.20 -4.22 -21.27
CA LEU A 810 37.06 -2.76 -21.32
C LEU A 810 38.30 -2.07 -21.92
#